data_3bcabf42b708ca74a3348194ea602859
#
_entry.id   3bcabf42b708ca74a3348194ea602859
#
_cell.length_a   1.000
_cell.length_b   1.000
_cell.length_c   1.000
_cell.angle_alpha   90.00
_cell.angle_beta   90.00
_cell.angle_gamma   90.00
#
_symmetry.space_group_name_H-M   'P 1'
#
loop_
_entity.id
_entity.type
_entity.pdbx_description
1 polymer ?
#
loop_
_entity_poly.entity_id
_entity_poly.type
_entity_poly.pdbx_seq_one_letter_code
_entity_poly.pdbx_strand_id
1 'polypeptide(L)'
;MSEQHNSQPDNSSYGASSIQILEGLEAVRKRPGMYIGDTSDGTGLHHLVFEVLDNSIDEALAGYCNDIHVTIHADNSISVTDNGRGIPTDVKMNDKHEPKRSAAEIVMTELHAGGKFDQNSYKVSGGLHGVGVSCVNALSSWLRLTVRRNGKKHFMEFHRGIAQDRVLEKVDGVEVSPMLVTGDTENRGTEVHFMADPTIFGTVEYHYDILAKRMRELSFLNNGVRIRLTDLRSGKEDDFAFAGGVKGFVEYINKTKTNLHPTVFFANGEKDGVGVEVAMQWNDSYNENVLCFTNNIPQRDGGTHLTGLRAAMTRVINKYITDNEIAKKAKVETTGDDMREGLSCVLSVKVPEPKFSSQTKDKLVSSEVRAPVEEVVAKALEEFLLETPIDAKIICGKIVEAARARDAARKAREMTRRKGVLDGVGLPGKLADCQEKDPAKCEIYIVEGDSAGGSAKQGRDRKFQAILPLRGKVLNVEKARYDKLLSSEQIVTLVTALGCGIGKDDYNLDKLRYHRIIIMTDADVDGAHIRTLLLTFLYRQMPDMIERGYVYIAQPPLYKIKAGKDERYLKDDVELNAHMLRLALQGSELVPGENAAAISGDALGELARSYLLSQSVIDRLSRLYDPAALEAVMDGVVIDLSNEASTEASAKALHAALHDEALKNEVRVVPSYDAVREQRALHVERTHHGNVRVSVIDQEFQHTADYQQLVTTANTFKGLIGEGAVIKRGERSMAVADFKSAMKWLLADAERNVSKQRYKGLGEMNPEQLWETTMDPAVRRLLRVQIEDAIAADGIFTTLMGDDVEPRRAFIESNALRAGNIDV
;
A
#
# COMPACT_ATOMS: atom_id res chain seq x y z
N MET A 1 1.46 17.02 -60.90
CA MET A 1 2.86 16.84 -60.52
C MET A 1 3.05 17.51 -59.20
N SER A 2 2.98 16.76 -58.11
CA SER A 2 3.27 17.18 -56.75
C SER A 2 4.35 16.26 -56.24
N GLU A 3 5.55 16.80 -56.05
CA GLU A 3 6.72 16.12 -55.56
C GLU A 3 6.50 15.72 -54.12
N GLN A 4 6.53 14.43 -53.86
CA GLN A 4 6.63 13.88 -52.50
C GLN A 4 8.09 14.07 -52.04
N HIS A 5 8.33 14.98 -51.11
CA HIS A 5 9.58 15.02 -50.36
C HIS A 5 9.63 13.85 -49.39
N ASN A 6 10.36 12.85 -49.76
CA ASN A 6 10.76 11.70 -48.95
C ASN A 6 11.93 12.18 -48.04
N SER A 7 11.68 12.69 -46.87
CA SER A 7 12.70 13.00 -45.88
C SER A 7 13.22 11.68 -45.29
N GLN A 8 14.33 11.18 -45.82
CA GLN A 8 15.14 10.19 -45.11
C GLN A 8 15.60 10.76 -43.77
N PRO A 9 15.57 10.01 -42.66
CA PRO A 9 16.14 10.47 -41.40
C PRO A 9 17.65 10.70 -41.62
N ASP A 10 18.08 11.89 -41.24
CA ASP A 10 19.46 12.34 -41.33
C ASP A 10 20.37 11.48 -40.43
N ASN A 11 21.09 10.54 -41.04
CA ASN A 11 21.98 9.58 -40.39
C ASN A 11 23.31 10.23 -39.97
N SER A 12 23.47 11.55 -40.18
CA SER A 12 24.72 12.28 -39.92
C SER A 12 24.89 12.69 -38.45
N SER A 13 23.85 12.56 -37.63
CA SER A 13 23.91 12.94 -36.21
C SER A 13 24.35 11.82 -35.26
N TYR A 14 24.39 10.56 -35.69
CA TYR A 14 24.82 9.43 -34.87
C TYR A 14 26.31 9.11 -35.14
N GLY A 15 27.17 9.77 -34.36
CA GLY A 15 28.64 9.59 -34.44
C GLY A 15 29.24 9.29 -33.07
N ALA A 16 30.55 9.14 -32.97
CA ALA A 16 31.26 8.88 -31.73
C ALA A 16 30.95 9.91 -30.62
N SER A 17 30.66 11.15 -31.00
CA SER A 17 30.24 12.23 -30.06
C SER A 17 28.85 12.06 -29.47
N SER A 18 28.00 11.20 -30.03
CA SER A 18 26.68 10.88 -29.49
C SER A 18 26.71 9.74 -28.46
N ILE A 19 27.84 9.05 -28.33
CA ILE A 19 28.04 8.00 -27.32
C ILE A 19 28.48 8.68 -26.01
N GLN A 20 27.59 8.63 -25.01
CA GLN A 20 27.86 9.11 -23.65
C GLN A 20 28.26 7.93 -22.77
N ILE A 21 29.39 8.04 -22.10
CA ILE A 21 29.80 7.13 -21.04
C ILE A 21 29.29 7.71 -19.73
N LEU A 22 28.40 6.98 -19.06
CA LEU A 22 27.89 7.33 -17.75
C LEU A 22 28.69 6.56 -16.70
N GLU A 23 29.29 7.27 -15.78
CA GLU A 23 30.09 6.69 -14.71
C GLU A 23 29.35 6.70 -13.37
N GLY A 24 29.54 5.64 -12.57
CA GLY A 24 29.07 5.56 -11.20
C GLY A 24 27.57 5.81 -11.01
N LEU A 25 27.24 6.66 -10.08
CA LEU A 25 25.86 6.94 -9.64
C LEU A 25 25.04 7.77 -10.65
N GLU A 26 25.69 8.45 -11.59
CA GLU A 26 25.00 9.19 -12.66
C GLU A 26 24.19 8.23 -13.55
N ALA A 27 24.72 7.04 -13.83
CA ALA A 27 24.02 6.00 -14.59
C ALA A 27 22.72 5.58 -13.88
N VAL A 28 22.74 5.47 -12.55
CA VAL A 28 21.56 5.13 -11.73
C VAL A 28 20.49 6.22 -11.85
N ARG A 29 20.88 7.48 -11.70
CA ARG A 29 19.95 8.62 -11.79
C ARG A 29 19.32 8.75 -13.18
N LYS A 30 20.07 8.44 -14.22
CA LYS A 30 19.59 8.58 -15.62
C LYS A 30 18.67 7.44 -16.03
N ARG A 31 18.83 6.24 -15.44
CA ARG A 31 18.00 5.06 -15.71
C ARG A 31 17.62 4.30 -14.43
N PRO A 32 16.88 4.96 -13.50
CA PRO A 32 16.55 4.39 -12.19
C PRO A 32 15.76 3.07 -12.31
N GLY A 33 14.88 2.96 -13.32
CA GLY A 33 14.06 1.78 -13.55
C GLY A 33 14.83 0.48 -13.75
N MET A 34 16.11 0.55 -14.17
CA MET A 34 16.98 -0.63 -14.29
C MET A 34 17.42 -1.18 -12.93
N TYR A 35 17.43 -0.37 -11.88
CA TYR A 35 17.96 -0.70 -10.55
C TYR A 35 16.88 -0.93 -9.50
N ILE A 36 15.79 -0.17 -9.55
CA ILE A 36 14.77 -0.18 -8.50
C ILE A 36 13.35 -0.43 -9.03
N GLY A 37 13.17 -0.66 -10.33
CA GLY A 37 11.85 -0.81 -10.94
C GLY A 37 11.18 0.53 -11.30
N ASP A 38 9.87 0.53 -11.49
CA ASP A 38 9.14 1.71 -11.96
C ASP A 38 9.16 2.86 -10.93
N THR A 39 9.48 4.06 -11.40
CA THR A 39 9.54 5.27 -10.56
C THR A 39 8.25 6.07 -10.53
N SER A 40 7.26 5.69 -11.34
CA SER A 40 5.99 6.41 -11.50
C SER A 40 4.82 5.79 -10.76
N ASP A 41 4.87 4.47 -10.49
CA ASP A 41 3.78 3.71 -9.86
C ASP A 41 3.97 3.47 -8.35
N GLY A 42 5.04 4.01 -7.76
CA GLY A 42 5.41 3.85 -6.35
C GLY A 42 6.26 2.61 -6.05
N THR A 43 6.37 1.64 -6.96
CA THR A 43 7.15 0.40 -6.76
C THR A 43 8.61 0.72 -6.44
N GLY A 44 9.26 1.54 -7.27
CA GLY A 44 10.64 1.92 -7.08
C GLY A 44 10.89 2.73 -5.81
N LEU A 45 9.92 3.57 -5.41
CA LEU A 45 10.01 4.35 -4.17
C LEU A 45 10.14 3.44 -2.94
N HIS A 46 9.25 2.45 -2.81
CA HIS A 46 9.28 1.51 -1.68
C HIS A 46 10.50 0.58 -1.75
N HIS A 47 10.99 0.28 -2.96
CA HIS A 47 12.19 -0.54 -3.15
C HIS A 47 13.44 0.11 -2.53
N LEU A 48 13.53 1.44 -2.49
CA LEU A 48 14.61 2.14 -1.77
C LEU A 48 14.68 1.72 -0.30
N VAL A 49 13.53 1.62 0.36
CA VAL A 49 13.45 1.20 1.76
C VAL A 49 13.85 -0.26 1.91
N PHE A 50 13.40 -1.11 0.98
CA PHE A 50 13.72 -2.54 1.02
C PHE A 50 15.22 -2.80 0.85
N GLU A 51 15.91 -2.06 0.01
CA GLU A 51 17.37 -2.20 -0.15
C GLU A 51 18.14 -1.84 1.13
N VAL A 52 17.69 -0.83 1.89
CA VAL A 52 18.29 -0.49 3.18
C VAL A 52 17.94 -1.53 4.24
N LEU A 53 16.67 -1.94 4.30
CA LEU A 53 16.17 -2.92 5.26
C LEU A 53 16.84 -4.30 5.05
N ASP A 54 16.99 -4.73 3.79
CA ASP A 54 17.65 -6.01 3.46
C ASP A 54 19.13 -6.03 3.92
N ASN A 55 19.81 -4.88 3.99
CA ASN A 55 21.14 -4.80 4.57
C ASN A 55 21.15 -5.06 6.09
N SER A 56 20.16 -4.55 6.80
CA SER A 56 19.99 -4.83 8.24
C SER A 56 19.62 -6.29 8.48
N ILE A 57 18.82 -6.89 7.59
CA ILE A 57 18.49 -8.32 7.62
C ILE A 57 19.71 -9.20 7.32
N ASP A 58 20.59 -8.79 6.41
CA ASP A 58 21.84 -9.51 6.15
C ASP A 58 22.77 -9.52 7.40
N GLU A 59 22.79 -8.42 8.17
CA GLU A 59 23.45 -8.39 9.49
C GLU A 59 22.76 -9.35 10.49
N ALA A 60 21.44 -9.48 10.43
CA ALA A 60 20.71 -10.43 11.26
C ALA A 60 20.98 -11.88 10.86
N LEU A 61 21.05 -12.20 9.58
CA LEU A 61 21.43 -13.52 9.06
C LEU A 61 22.87 -13.90 9.46
N ALA A 62 23.76 -12.90 9.55
CA ALA A 62 25.11 -13.08 10.05
C ALA A 62 25.18 -13.19 11.59
N GLY A 63 24.07 -13.05 12.31
CA GLY A 63 23.95 -13.19 13.76
C GLY A 63 24.32 -11.94 14.57
N TYR A 64 24.39 -10.76 13.93
CA TYR A 64 24.84 -9.54 14.59
C TYR A 64 23.74 -8.50 14.84
N CYS A 65 22.56 -8.65 14.23
CA CYS A 65 21.42 -7.74 14.37
C CYS A 65 20.18 -8.51 14.83
N ASN A 66 19.39 -7.90 15.73
CA ASN A 66 18.12 -8.45 16.19
C ASN A 66 17.03 -7.40 16.44
N ASP A 67 17.35 -6.12 16.26
CA ASP A 67 16.39 -5.01 16.42
C ASP A 67 16.58 -4.00 15.29
N ILE A 68 15.51 -3.77 14.55
CA ILE A 68 15.47 -2.87 13.40
C ILE A 68 14.29 -1.93 13.57
N HIS A 69 14.51 -0.65 13.39
CA HIS A 69 13.46 0.36 13.45
C HIS A 69 13.37 1.14 12.14
N VAL A 70 12.19 1.19 11.56
CA VAL A 70 11.88 1.95 10.35
C VAL A 70 10.89 3.04 10.71
N THR A 71 11.22 4.28 10.38
CA THR A 71 10.36 5.43 10.67
C THR A 71 10.06 6.22 9.41
N ILE A 72 8.78 6.41 9.12
CA ILE A 72 8.32 7.37 8.11
C ILE A 72 8.12 8.70 8.84
N HIS A 73 8.92 9.69 8.47
CA HIS A 73 8.88 11.01 9.10
C HIS A 73 7.76 11.90 8.52
N ALA A 74 7.42 12.96 9.25
CA ALA A 74 6.36 13.90 8.86
C ALA A 74 6.59 14.58 7.51
N ASP A 75 7.84 14.78 7.12
CA ASP A 75 8.27 15.35 5.84
C ASP A 75 8.33 14.33 4.68
N ASN A 76 7.87 13.08 4.89
CA ASN A 76 8.05 11.95 3.98
C ASN A 76 9.50 11.50 3.77
N SER A 77 10.45 11.90 4.61
CA SER A 77 11.71 11.18 4.70
C SER A 77 11.53 9.87 5.45
N ILE A 78 12.48 8.96 5.28
CA ILE A 78 12.42 7.66 5.95
C ILE A 78 13.76 7.29 6.54
N SER A 79 13.77 6.77 7.76
CA SER A 79 14.97 6.26 8.40
C SER A 79 14.86 4.77 8.70
N VAL A 80 15.97 4.06 8.51
CA VAL A 80 16.15 2.66 8.90
C VAL A 80 17.34 2.59 9.84
N THR A 81 17.11 2.12 11.05
CA THR A 81 18.11 1.99 12.10
C THR A 81 18.21 0.54 12.52
N ASP A 82 19.42 0.00 12.62
CA ASP A 82 19.69 -1.35 13.10
C ASP A 82 20.70 -1.35 14.27
N ASN A 83 20.78 -2.46 14.99
CA ASN A 83 21.77 -2.71 16.04
C ASN A 83 22.87 -3.68 15.61
N GLY A 84 23.17 -3.77 14.31
CA GLY A 84 24.23 -4.60 13.73
C GLY A 84 25.65 -4.15 14.10
N ARG A 85 26.65 -4.65 13.37
CA ARG A 85 28.08 -4.27 13.60
C ARG A 85 28.39 -2.83 13.23
N GLY A 86 27.54 -2.20 12.43
CA GLY A 86 27.81 -0.92 11.76
C GLY A 86 28.74 -1.08 10.54
N ILE A 87 28.50 -0.30 9.50
CA ILE A 87 29.37 -0.28 8.31
C ILE A 87 30.80 0.10 8.74
N PRO A 88 31.86 -0.55 8.17
CA PRO A 88 33.24 -0.15 8.48
C PRO A 88 33.49 1.33 8.18
N THR A 89 34.08 2.06 9.14
CA THR A 89 34.33 3.51 9.05
C THR A 89 35.80 3.83 8.78
N ASP A 90 36.66 2.81 8.76
CA ASP A 90 38.08 2.97 8.52
C ASP A 90 38.36 3.50 7.11
N VAL A 91 39.40 4.33 6.98
CA VAL A 91 39.84 4.83 5.68
C VAL A 91 40.51 3.70 4.89
N LYS A 92 40.10 3.56 3.62
CA LYS A 92 40.66 2.55 2.72
C LYS A 92 41.90 3.11 2.01
N MET A 93 43.09 2.89 2.54
CA MET A 93 44.32 3.46 2.04
C MET A 93 44.68 3.07 0.60
N ASN A 94 44.14 1.94 0.09
CA ASN A 94 44.28 1.52 -1.29
C ASN A 94 43.14 1.96 -2.19
N ASP A 95 42.31 2.93 -1.79
CA ASP A 95 41.29 3.54 -2.64
C ASP A 95 41.92 4.17 -3.89
N LYS A 96 41.20 4.10 -5.04
CA LYS A 96 41.64 4.70 -6.32
C LYS A 96 41.61 6.23 -6.29
N HIS A 97 40.75 6.81 -5.46
CA HIS A 97 40.47 8.23 -5.39
C HIS A 97 41.36 8.94 -4.36
N GLU A 98 41.49 10.23 -4.53
CA GLU A 98 42.06 11.16 -3.55
C GLU A 98 41.07 12.31 -3.31
N PRO A 99 40.83 12.64 -2.03
CA PRO A 99 41.35 12.01 -0.81
C PRO A 99 40.92 10.56 -0.68
N LYS A 100 41.71 9.75 0.05
CA LYS A 100 41.37 8.35 0.34
C LYS A 100 40.13 8.30 1.22
N ARG A 101 39.08 7.62 0.76
CA ARG A 101 37.75 7.62 1.37
C ARG A 101 37.62 6.56 2.48
N SER A 102 36.68 6.79 3.39
CA SER A 102 36.26 5.77 4.32
C SER A 102 35.55 4.61 3.60
N ALA A 103 35.61 3.40 4.16
CA ALA A 103 34.90 2.24 3.61
C ALA A 103 33.39 2.52 3.52
N ALA A 104 32.81 3.22 4.50
CA ALA A 104 31.42 3.63 4.48
C ALA A 104 31.10 4.54 3.30
N GLU A 105 31.91 5.56 3.01
CA GLU A 105 31.72 6.43 1.84
C GLU A 105 31.79 5.63 0.53
N ILE A 106 32.73 4.71 0.41
CA ILE A 106 32.87 3.87 -0.78
C ILE A 106 31.60 3.02 -1.02
N VAL A 107 31.08 2.38 0.04
CA VAL A 107 29.84 1.57 -0.05
C VAL A 107 28.64 2.44 -0.48
N MET A 108 28.60 3.69 -0.06
CA MET A 108 27.51 4.62 -0.39
C MET A 108 27.63 5.23 -1.78
N THR A 109 28.85 5.29 -2.37
CA THR A 109 29.09 6.06 -3.61
C THR A 109 29.57 5.23 -4.80
N GLU A 110 30.03 4.00 -4.57
CA GLU A 110 30.51 3.10 -5.62
C GLU A 110 29.52 1.97 -5.88
N LEU A 111 29.26 1.70 -7.16
CA LEU A 111 28.54 0.49 -7.56
C LEU A 111 29.45 -0.74 -7.44
N HIS A 112 28.87 -1.87 -7.06
CA HIS A 112 29.61 -3.12 -6.88
C HIS A 112 30.68 -3.05 -5.77
N ALA A 113 30.44 -2.23 -4.77
CA ALA A 113 31.26 -2.15 -3.57
C ALA A 113 30.52 -2.73 -2.35
N GLY A 114 31.19 -3.51 -1.53
CA GLY A 114 30.62 -4.03 -0.28
C GLY A 114 31.32 -5.28 0.24
N GLY A 115 31.09 -5.60 1.53
CA GLY A 115 31.65 -6.77 2.20
C GLY A 115 30.97 -8.10 1.79
N LYS A 116 29.88 -8.05 1.03
CA LYS A 116 29.10 -9.25 0.60
C LYS A 116 29.78 -10.05 -0.52
N PHE A 117 30.81 -9.53 -1.14
CA PHE A 117 31.67 -10.26 -2.06
C PHE A 117 32.68 -11.18 -1.37
N ASP A 118 32.84 -11.06 -0.04
CA ASP A 118 33.65 -11.94 0.77
C ASP A 118 32.77 -13.01 1.45
N GLN A 119 32.85 -14.24 0.99
CA GLN A 119 32.10 -15.40 1.51
C GLN A 119 32.39 -15.69 3.00
N ASN A 120 33.52 -15.20 3.55
CA ASN A 120 33.82 -15.34 4.96
C ASN A 120 32.99 -14.37 5.84
N SER A 121 32.55 -13.25 5.27
CA SER A 121 31.76 -12.23 5.96
C SER A 121 30.25 -12.50 5.91
N TYR A 122 29.75 -13.07 4.80
CA TYR A 122 28.34 -13.39 4.59
C TYR A 122 28.20 -14.67 3.77
N LYS A 123 27.77 -15.78 4.40
CA LYS A 123 27.55 -17.07 3.72
C LYS A 123 26.30 -17.07 2.84
N VAL A 124 25.27 -16.34 3.25
CA VAL A 124 24.00 -16.16 2.54
C VAL A 124 23.59 -14.71 2.70
N SER A 125 23.26 -14.03 1.62
CA SER A 125 22.75 -12.66 1.67
C SER A 125 21.66 -12.43 0.64
N GLY A 126 20.77 -11.50 0.88
CA GLY A 126 19.78 -11.01 -0.07
C GLY A 126 20.39 -10.05 -1.09
N GLY A 127 21.36 -9.24 -0.68
CA GLY A 127 22.04 -8.25 -1.49
C GLY A 127 23.25 -8.81 -2.23
N LEU A 128 23.06 -9.32 -3.45
CA LEU A 128 24.09 -10.03 -4.21
C LEU A 128 25.00 -9.12 -5.04
N HIS A 129 24.55 -7.91 -5.41
CA HIS A 129 25.20 -7.11 -6.44
C HIS A 129 26.03 -5.93 -5.89
N GLY A 130 25.94 -5.62 -4.58
CA GLY A 130 26.63 -4.48 -3.97
C GLY A 130 26.25 -3.12 -4.56
N VAL A 131 24.98 -2.98 -4.99
CA VAL A 131 24.47 -1.75 -5.61
C VAL A 131 23.30 -1.10 -4.85
N GLY A 132 22.66 -1.81 -3.92
CA GLY A 132 21.41 -1.38 -3.30
C GLY A 132 21.50 -0.02 -2.62
N VAL A 133 22.33 0.11 -1.60
CA VAL A 133 22.42 1.35 -0.82
C VAL A 133 23.02 2.51 -1.61
N SER A 134 23.93 2.24 -2.54
CA SER A 134 24.47 3.28 -3.43
C SER A 134 23.39 3.79 -4.41
N CYS A 135 22.46 2.93 -4.86
CA CYS A 135 21.28 3.35 -5.60
C CYS A 135 20.34 4.22 -4.75
N VAL A 136 20.09 3.85 -3.48
CA VAL A 136 19.32 4.70 -2.57
C VAL A 136 19.93 6.08 -2.44
N ASN A 137 21.24 6.15 -2.24
CA ASN A 137 21.98 7.41 -2.14
C ASN A 137 21.86 8.25 -3.43
N ALA A 138 22.06 7.62 -4.59
CA ALA A 138 21.95 8.30 -5.90
C ALA A 138 20.55 8.88 -6.16
N LEU A 139 19.50 8.19 -5.70
CA LEU A 139 18.11 8.52 -5.98
C LEU A 139 17.44 9.34 -4.85
N SER A 140 18.21 9.77 -3.87
CA SER A 140 17.77 10.63 -2.77
C SER A 140 18.19 12.09 -3.00
N SER A 141 17.31 13.04 -2.63
CA SER A 141 17.66 14.46 -2.57
C SER A 141 18.79 14.70 -1.59
N TRP A 142 18.66 14.06 -0.41
CA TRP A 142 19.68 13.97 0.61
C TRP A 142 19.61 12.63 1.31
N LEU A 143 20.76 12.19 1.83
CA LEU A 143 20.88 10.99 2.65
C LEU A 143 21.89 11.26 3.78
N ARG A 144 21.52 10.89 4.99
CA ARG A 144 22.33 10.97 6.21
C ARG A 144 22.68 9.59 6.69
N LEU A 145 23.95 9.31 6.79
CA LEU A 145 24.49 8.04 7.31
C LEU A 145 25.06 8.28 8.71
N THR A 146 24.52 7.59 9.68
CA THR A 146 25.08 7.53 11.04
C THR A 146 25.54 6.11 11.33
N VAL A 147 26.80 5.94 11.68
CA VAL A 147 27.38 4.64 12.05
C VAL A 147 27.87 4.69 13.48
N ARG A 148 27.38 3.76 14.30
CA ARG A 148 27.77 3.56 15.69
C ARG A 148 28.68 2.34 15.75
N ARG A 149 29.99 2.58 15.85
CA ARG A 149 31.00 1.53 15.78
C ARG A 149 32.25 1.90 16.62
N ASN A 150 32.85 0.92 17.25
CA ASN A 150 34.08 1.09 18.07
C ASN A 150 33.96 2.19 19.14
N GLY A 151 32.78 2.31 19.77
CA GLY A 151 32.56 3.30 20.83
C GLY A 151 32.35 4.74 20.32
N LYS A 152 32.31 4.95 19.03
CA LYS A 152 32.18 6.27 18.41
C LYS A 152 30.93 6.33 17.51
N LYS A 153 30.33 7.52 17.45
CA LYS A 153 29.26 7.87 16.52
C LYS A 153 29.85 8.63 15.35
N HIS A 154 29.77 8.05 14.15
CA HIS A 154 30.28 8.61 12.91
C HIS A 154 29.10 9.11 12.06
N PHE A 155 29.29 10.21 11.36
CA PHE A 155 28.27 10.85 10.56
C PHE A 155 28.81 11.25 9.18
N MET A 156 27.97 11.14 8.14
CA MET A 156 28.23 11.66 6.81
C MET A 156 26.91 11.96 6.12
N GLU A 157 26.86 13.09 5.41
CA GLU A 157 25.69 13.49 4.61
C GLU A 157 26.03 13.47 3.12
N PHE A 158 25.02 13.09 2.33
CA PHE A 158 25.12 13.03 0.87
C PHE A 158 23.94 13.79 0.24
N HIS A 159 24.20 14.48 -0.87
CA HIS A 159 23.18 15.06 -1.72
C HIS A 159 23.27 14.45 -3.11
N ARG A 160 22.20 13.76 -3.53
CA ARG A 160 22.12 13.08 -4.85
C ARG A 160 23.34 12.19 -5.14
N GLY A 161 23.77 11.45 -4.12
CA GLY A 161 24.93 10.56 -4.22
C GLY A 161 26.30 11.18 -3.96
N ILE A 162 26.38 12.49 -3.75
CA ILE A 162 27.66 13.22 -3.56
C ILE A 162 27.83 13.55 -2.08
N ALA A 163 28.95 13.12 -1.49
CA ALA A 163 29.29 13.43 -0.12
C ALA A 163 29.46 14.94 0.11
N GLN A 164 28.86 15.43 1.21
CA GLN A 164 28.92 16.82 1.63
C GLN A 164 29.91 16.98 2.79
N ASP A 165 30.45 18.19 2.98
CA ASP A 165 31.24 18.61 4.16
C ASP A 165 32.28 17.57 4.62
N ARG A 166 33.09 17.08 3.67
CA ARG A 166 34.12 16.08 3.95
C ARG A 166 35.14 16.58 4.95
N VAL A 167 35.43 15.75 5.94
CA VAL A 167 36.60 15.95 6.80
C VAL A 167 37.86 15.58 6.01
N LEU A 168 38.84 16.46 5.94
CA LEU A 168 40.11 16.21 5.25
C LEU A 168 41.24 16.20 6.27
N GLU A 169 42.00 15.12 6.28
CA GLU A 169 43.15 14.92 7.15
C GLU A 169 44.36 14.41 6.34
N LYS A 170 45.57 14.54 6.90
CA LYS A 170 46.75 13.92 6.30
C LYS A 170 47.30 12.84 7.23
N VAL A 171 47.37 11.63 6.70
CA VAL A 171 47.95 10.46 7.38
C VAL A 171 49.14 9.95 6.56
N ASP A 172 50.34 9.96 7.12
CA ASP A 172 51.58 9.55 6.45
C ASP A 172 51.84 10.27 5.11
N GLY A 173 51.43 11.54 5.04
CA GLY A 173 51.57 12.36 3.84
C GLY A 173 50.49 12.17 2.76
N VAL A 174 49.57 11.24 2.97
CA VAL A 174 48.43 10.98 2.10
C VAL A 174 47.19 11.72 2.60
N GLU A 175 46.44 12.38 1.70
CA GLU A 175 45.20 13.01 2.05
C GLU A 175 44.08 11.99 2.18
N VAL A 176 43.37 12.03 3.31
CA VAL A 176 42.32 11.10 3.65
C VAL A 176 41.01 11.83 4.00
N SER A 177 39.89 11.18 3.78
CA SER A 177 38.54 11.68 4.12
C SER A 177 37.85 10.68 5.05
N PRO A 178 38.11 10.74 6.39
CA PRO A 178 37.39 9.93 7.35
C PRO A 178 35.95 10.46 7.55
N MET A 179 35.08 9.64 8.12
CA MET A 179 33.78 10.11 8.57
C MET A 179 33.93 11.08 9.77
N LEU A 180 33.05 12.07 9.84
CA LEU A 180 33.00 12.98 10.99
C LEU A 180 32.60 12.21 12.26
N VAL A 181 33.41 12.31 13.32
CA VAL A 181 33.05 11.77 14.63
C VAL A 181 32.23 12.82 15.38
N THR A 182 31.00 12.50 15.70
CA THR A 182 30.06 13.43 16.37
C THR A 182 29.92 13.18 17.87
N GLY A 183 30.45 12.09 18.39
CA GLY A 183 30.42 11.77 19.83
C GLY A 183 30.82 10.34 20.16
N ASP A 184 30.76 10.04 21.43
CA ASP A 184 30.92 8.68 21.95
C ASP A 184 29.54 7.98 22.04
N THR A 185 29.54 6.65 21.97
CA THR A 185 28.29 5.85 22.07
C THR A 185 28.58 4.47 22.62
N GLU A 186 27.71 3.97 23.48
CA GLU A 186 27.70 2.57 23.91
C GLU A 186 26.92 1.66 22.92
N ASN A 187 26.11 2.25 22.06
CA ASN A 187 25.35 1.53 21.06
C ASN A 187 26.19 1.20 19.83
N ARG A 188 25.72 0.23 19.05
CA ARG A 188 26.28 -0.14 17.76
C ARG A 188 25.19 -0.19 16.71
N GLY A 189 25.57 -0.13 15.43
CA GLY A 189 24.64 -0.28 14.30
C GLY A 189 24.78 0.81 13.28
N THR A 190 23.90 0.75 12.28
CA THR A 190 23.82 1.70 11.19
C THR A 190 22.44 2.36 11.18
N GLU A 191 22.42 3.66 10.87
CA GLU A 191 21.19 4.40 10.59
C GLU A 191 21.34 5.08 9.23
N VAL A 192 20.41 4.80 8.35
CA VAL A 192 20.30 5.45 7.03
C VAL A 192 19.00 6.23 7.00
N HIS A 193 19.11 7.55 6.96
CA HIS A 193 17.96 8.46 6.89
C HIS A 193 18.01 9.22 5.56
N PHE A 194 16.97 9.11 4.74
CA PHE A 194 16.98 9.68 3.39
C PHE A 194 15.63 10.25 2.96
N MET A 195 15.70 11.17 2.01
CA MET A 195 14.55 11.75 1.30
C MET A 195 14.65 11.39 -0.17
N ALA A 196 13.69 10.67 -0.71
CA ALA A 196 13.63 10.36 -2.13
C ALA A 196 13.58 11.63 -2.99
N ASP A 197 14.26 11.63 -4.14
CA ASP A 197 14.34 12.81 -5.01
C ASP A 197 13.05 13.00 -5.82
N PRO A 198 12.24 14.05 -5.58
CA PRO A 198 10.99 14.29 -6.30
C PRO A 198 11.19 14.60 -7.80
N THR A 199 12.43 14.84 -8.25
CA THR A 199 12.73 14.98 -9.68
C THR A 199 12.79 13.65 -10.42
N ILE A 200 12.87 12.54 -9.69
CA ILE A 200 12.94 11.18 -10.21
C ILE A 200 11.62 10.44 -10.02
N PHE A 201 11.01 10.59 -8.83
CA PHE A 201 9.78 9.89 -8.48
C PHE A 201 8.56 10.77 -8.75
N GLY A 202 7.53 10.20 -9.37
CA GLY A 202 6.26 10.90 -9.62
C GLY A 202 5.51 11.27 -8.33
N THR A 203 5.70 10.47 -7.29
CA THR A 203 5.26 10.73 -5.91
C THR A 203 6.34 10.25 -4.94
N VAL A 204 6.51 10.96 -3.83
CA VAL A 204 7.45 10.60 -2.76
C VAL A 204 6.72 10.19 -1.48
N GLU A 205 5.44 9.86 -1.59
CA GLU A 205 4.63 9.43 -0.47
C GLU A 205 4.75 7.92 -0.26
N TYR A 206 5.23 7.52 0.92
CA TYR A 206 5.33 6.11 1.29
C TYR A 206 3.99 5.56 1.78
N HIS A 207 3.62 4.37 1.28
CA HIS A 207 2.45 3.63 1.73
C HIS A 207 2.82 2.70 2.89
N TYR A 208 2.26 2.98 4.06
CA TYR A 208 2.52 2.23 5.28
C TYR A 208 2.32 0.71 5.11
N ASP A 209 1.22 0.30 4.49
CA ASP A 209 0.84 -1.11 4.39
C ASP A 209 1.79 -1.92 3.48
N ILE A 210 2.40 -1.29 2.48
CA ILE A 210 3.44 -1.90 1.64
C ILE A 210 4.69 -2.22 2.47
N LEU A 211 5.12 -1.28 3.32
CA LEU A 211 6.26 -1.47 4.20
C LEU A 211 5.95 -2.50 5.29
N ALA A 212 4.78 -2.40 5.94
CA ALA A 212 4.32 -3.31 6.98
C ALA A 212 4.28 -4.77 6.49
N LYS A 213 3.81 -5.00 5.25
CA LYS A 213 3.85 -6.32 4.61
C LYS A 213 5.27 -6.90 4.57
N ARG A 214 6.21 -6.13 4.04
CA ARG A 214 7.60 -6.58 3.89
C ARG A 214 8.25 -6.88 5.24
N MET A 215 8.03 -6.03 6.23
CA MET A 215 8.57 -6.21 7.57
C MET A 215 7.99 -7.42 8.28
N ARG A 216 6.70 -7.68 8.11
CA ARG A 216 6.04 -8.89 8.60
C ARG A 216 6.66 -10.15 8.00
N GLU A 217 6.82 -10.21 6.68
CA GLU A 217 7.46 -11.32 5.98
C GLU A 217 8.88 -11.57 6.53
N LEU A 218 9.68 -10.51 6.64
CA LEU A 218 11.06 -10.59 7.13
C LEU A 218 11.14 -11.05 8.58
N SER A 219 10.23 -10.60 9.45
CA SER A 219 10.18 -11.02 10.84
C SER A 219 9.87 -12.52 10.99
N PHE A 220 8.96 -13.07 10.19
CA PHE A 220 8.71 -14.51 10.16
C PHE A 220 9.88 -15.32 9.60
N LEU A 221 10.52 -14.83 8.54
CA LEU A 221 11.63 -15.52 7.88
C LEU A 221 12.94 -15.48 8.68
N ASN A 222 13.05 -14.55 9.65
CA ASN A 222 14.24 -14.36 10.48
C ASN A 222 13.85 -14.42 11.96
N ASN A 223 13.68 -15.63 12.45
CA ASN A 223 13.26 -15.86 13.83
C ASN A 223 14.20 -15.17 14.82
N GLY A 224 13.65 -14.40 15.76
CA GLY A 224 14.38 -13.64 16.77
C GLY A 224 14.76 -12.22 16.36
N VAL A 225 14.41 -11.77 15.16
CA VAL A 225 14.53 -10.37 14.71
C VAL A 225 13.23 -9.63 14.99
N ARG A 226 13.35 -8.51 15.69
CA ARG A 226 12.27 -7.55 15.94
C ARG A 226 12.37 -6.41 14.94
N ILE A 227 11.29 -6.11 14.24
CA ILE A 227 11.22 -4.98 13.31
C ILE A 227 10.05 -4.09 13.73
N ARG A 228 10.33 -2.81 13.99
CA ARG A 228 9.31 -1.81 14.32
C ARG A 228 9.12 -0.86 13.16
N LEU A 229 7.87 -0.56 12.84
CA LEU A 229 7.50 0.42 11.84
C LEU A 229 6.68 1.52 12.50
N THR A 230 7.15 2.75 12.43
CA THR A 230 6.46 3.94 12.96
C THR A 230 6.19 4.93 11.83
N ASP A 231 4.96 5.40 11.70
CA ASP A 231 4.58 6.46 10.77
C ASP A 231 4.20 7.72 11.55
N LEU A 232 5.11 8.67 11.60
CA LEU A 232 4.92 9.95 12.31
C LEU A 232 3.88 10.87 11.64
N ARG A 233 3.47 10.59 10.40
CA ARG A 233 2.41 11.34 9.70
C ARG A 233 1.02 10.99 10.22
N SER A 234 0.83 9.73 10.62
CA SER A 234 -0.47 9.19 11.05
C SER A 234 -0.49 8.70 12.50
N GLY A 235 0.67 8.64 13.17
CA GLY A 235 0.83 8.04 14.49
C GLY A 235 0.61 6.52 14.52
N LYS A 236 0.66 5.86 13.35
CA LYS A 236 0.51 4.41 13.25
C LYS A 236 1.83 3.72 13.57
N GLU A 237 1.78 2.70 14.42
CA GLU A 237 2.94 1.90 14.80
C GLU A 237 2.59 0.42 14.78
N ASP A 238 3.49 -0.41 14.26
CA ASP A 238 3.42 -1.87 14.32
C ASP A 238 4.78 -2.43 14.78
N ASP A 239 4.70 -3.47 15.60
CA ASP A 239 5.84 -4.21 16.14
C ASP A 239 5.81 -5.65 15.63
N PHE A 240 6.72 -5.97 14.74
CA PHE A 240 6.85 -7.29 14.13
C PHE A 240 7.94 -8.09 14.85
N ALA A 241 7.54 -8.91 15.82
CA ALA A 241 8.41 -9.81 16.56
C ALA A 241 7.79 -11.21 16.59
N PHE A 242 7.66 -11.81 15.40
CA PHE A 242 6.99 -13.10 15.26
C PHE A 242 7.93 -14.26 15.56
N ALA A 243 7.39 -15.22 16.30
CA ALA A 243 8.09 -16.48 16.60
C ALA A 243 7.60 -17.61 15.69
N GLY A 244 8.36 -18.69 15.60
CA GLY A 244 7.95 -19.92 14.92
C GLY A 244 8.37 -19.99 13.44
N GLY A 245 9.07 -19.01 12.90
CA GLY A 245 9.61 -19.08 11.54
C GLY A 245 8.51 -19.25 10.46
N VAL A 246 8.80 -20.03 9.42
CA VAL A 246 7.84 -20.31 8.33
C VAL A 246 6.59 -21.04 8.82
N LYS A 247 6.68 -21.82 9.92
CA LYS A 247 5.52 -22.47 10.54
C LYS A 247 4.56 -21.44 11.15
N GLY A 248 5.09 -20.52 11.97
CA GLY A 248 4.31 -19.40 12.51
C GLY A 248 3.71 -18.51 11.42
N PHE A 249 4.40 -18.39 10.28
CA PHE A 249 3.88 -17.66 9.14
C PHE A 249 2.66 -18.32 8.51
N VAL A 250 2.65 -19.65 8.34
CA VAL A 250 1.47 -20.40 7.87
C VAL A 250 0.32 -20.29 8.87
N GLU A 251 0.59 -20.37 10.18
CA GLU A 251 -0.40 -20.16 11.23
C GLU A 251 -1.01 -18.75 11.16
N TYR A 252 -0.19 -17.75 10.92
CA TYR A 252 -0.65 -16.37 10.72
C TYR A 252 -1.54 -16.21 9.49
N ILE A 253 -1.15 -16.77 8.33
CA ILE A 253 -1.94 -16.75 7.09
C ILE A 253 -3.30 -17.43 7.28
N ASN A 254 -3.34 -18.49 8.10
CA ASN A 254 -4.54 -19.26 8.35
C ASN A 254 -5.39 -18.75 9.54
N LYS A 255 -4.97 -17.66 10.21
CA LYS A 255 -5.68 -17.13 11.39
C LYS A 255 -7.14 -16.79 11.12
N THR A 256 -7.46 -16.35 9.89
CA THR A 256 -8.82 -15.98 9.46
C THR A 256 -9.55 -17.12 8.74
N LYS A 257 -8.97 -18.31 8.67
CA LYS A 257 -9.50 -19.48 7.93
C LYS A 257 -9.80 -20.63 8.88
N THR A 258 -10.66 -21.52 8.45
CA THR A 258 -10.94 -22.76 9.17
C THR A 258 -9.94 -23.83 8.76
N ASN A 259 -9.02 -24.17 9.64
CA ASN A 259 -8.04 -25.23 9.40
C ASN A 259 -8.72 -26.59 9.41
N LEU A 260 -8.44 -27.43 8.41
CA LEU A 260 -9.03 -28.78 8.31
C LEU A 260 -8.38 -29.77 9.28
N HIS A 261 -7.12 -29.53 9.61
CA HIS A 261 -6.35 -30.36 10.55
C HIS A 261 -5.47 -29.47 11.44
N PRO A 262 -5.17 -29.89 12.69
CA PRO A 262 -4.46 -29.07 13.65
C PRO A 262 -2.97 -28.94 13.38
N THR A 263 -2.35 -29.97 12.79
CA THR A 263 -0.90 -30.05 12.65
C THR A 263 -0.42 -29.29 11.42
N VAL A 264 0.42 -28.28 11.59
CA VAL A 264 1.12 -27.67 10.46
C VAL A 264 2.26 -28.58 10.05
N PHE A 265 2.28 -29.05 8.80
CA PHE A 265 3.43 -29.72 8.22
C PHE A 265 4.63 -28.76 8.20
N PHE A 266 5.77 -29.24 8.63
CA PHE A 266 7.03 -28.47 8.61
C PHE A 266 8.19 -29.38 8.21
N ALA A 267 9.01 -28.90 7.30
CA ALA A 267 10.26 -29.53 6.95
C ALA A 267 11.39 -28.50 6.93
N ASN A 268 12.52 -28.89 7.46
CA ASN A 268 13.78 -28.12 7.43
C ASN A 268 14.92 -29.09 7.10
N GLY A 269 15.72 -28.74 6.10
CA GLY A 269 16.85 -29.57 5.70
C GLY A 269 17.79 -28.82 4.77
N GLU A 270 19.01 -29.35 4.65
CA GLU A 270 20.02 -28.85 3.73
C GLU A 270 20.47 -29.98 2.80
N LYS A 271 20.53 -29.68 1.52
CA LYS A 271 21.00 -30.61 0.49
C LYS A 271 21.78 -29.84 -0.57
N ASP A 272 22.95 -30.34 -0.94
CA ASP A 272 23.83 -29.76 -1.98
C ASP A 272 24.12 -28.27 -1.78
N GLY A 273 24.25 -27.83 -0.51
CA GLY A 273 24.49 -26.45 -0.12
C GLY A 273 23.22 -25.56 -0.20
N VAL A 274 22.04 -26.12 -0.50
CA VAL A 274 20.77 -25.41 -0.51
C VAL A 274 20.00 -25.72 0.77
N GLY A 275 19.78 -24.71 1.61
CA GLY A 275 18.87 -24.82 2.75
C GLY A 275 17.43 -24.72 2.31
N VAL A 276 16.55 -25.58 2.83
CA VAL A 276 15.12 -25.63 2.48
C VAL A 276 14.31 -25.62 3.75
N GLU A 277 13.45 -24.63 3.90
CA GLU A 277 12.42 -24.57 4.94
C GLU A 277 11.05 -24.47 4.26
N VAL A 278 10.10 -25.32 4.69
CA VAL A 278 8.74 -25.29 4.18
C VAL A 278 7.75 -25.61 5.28
N ALA A 279 6.65 -24.87 5.31
CA ALA A 279 5.49 -25.17 6.12
C ALA A 279 4.24 -25.17 5.26
N MET A 280 3.32 -26.11 5.55
CA MET A 280 2.06 -26.28 4.81
C MET A 280 0.92 -26.65 5.74
N GLN A 281 -0.28 -26.16 5.43
CA GLN A 281 -1.52 -26.57 6.09
C GLN A 281 -2.70 -26.39 5.15
N TRP A 282 -3.66 -27.29 5.19
CA TRP A 282 -4.89 -27.20 4.40
C TRP A 282 -6.03 -26.61 5.22
N ASN A 283 -6.78 -25.74 4.60
CA ASN A 283 -7.95 -25.07 5.16
C ASN A 283 -9.20 -25.28 4.29
N ASP A 284 -10.33 -24.72 4.70
CA ASP A 284 -11.62 -24.88 4.05
C ASP A 284 -11.79 -24.06 2.75
N SER A 285 -10.81 -23.24 2.39
CA SER A 285 -10.86 -22.45 1.15
C SER A 285 -10.67 -23.30 -0.11
N TYR A 286 -10.92 -22.70 -1.27
CA TYR A 286 -10.75 -23.36 -2.57
C TYR A 286 -9.50 -22.86 -3.33
N ASN A 287 -8.79 -21.90 -2.79
CA ASN A 287 -7.63 -21.28 -3.42
C ASN A 287 -6.31 -21.84 -2.89
N GLU A 288 -5.31 -21.91 -3.75
CA GLU A 288 -3.91 -22.14 -3.39
C GLU A 288 -3.28 -20.82 -2.97
N ASN A 289 -2.62 -20.78 -1.81
CA ASN A 289 -1.83 -19.66 -1.35
C ASN A 289 -0.42 -20.14 -1.01
N VAL A 290 0.51 -19.95 -1.93
CA VAL A 290 1.91 -20.38 -1.78
C VAL A 290 2.83 -19.17 -1.88
N LEU A 291 3.51 -18.86 -0.79
CA LEU A 291 4.52 -17.82 -0.71
C LEU A 291 5.90 -18.43 -0.85
N CYS A 292 6.67 -17.96 -1.81
CA CYS A 292 8.02 -18.44 -2.11
C CYS A 292 9.06 -17.38 -1.82
N PHE A 293 10.13 -17.77 -1.15
CA PHE A 293 11.24 -16.89 -0.80
C PHE A 293 12.60 -17.54 -1.11
N THR A 294 13.52 -16.74 -1.63
CA THR A 294 14.93 -17.12 -1.79
C THR A 294 15.80 -16.08 -1.09
N ASN A 295 16.57 -16.49 -0.09
CA ASN A 295 17.38 -15.58 0.76
C ASN A 295 16.54 -14.41 1.29
N ASN A 296 15.36 -14.72 1.79
CA ASN A 296 14.33 -13.80 2.30
C ASN A 296 13.64 -12.91 1.24
N ILE A 297 14.02 -12.96 -0.02
CA ILE A 297 13.42 -12.19 -1.11
C ILE A 297 12.19 -12.94 -1.64
N PRO A 298 11.01 -12.30 -1.77
CA PRO A 298 9.82 -12.93 -2.29
C PRO A 298 9.90 -13.12 -3.81
N GLN A 299 9.46 -14.28 -4.30
CA GLN A 299 9.29 -14.56 -5.73
C GLN A 299 7.80 -14.64 -6.08
N ARG A 300 7.25 -13.58 -6.65
CA ARG A 300 5.85 -13.52 -7.08
C ARG A 300 5.53 -14.56 -8.16
N ASP A 301 6.44 -14.76 -9.09
CA ASP A 301 6.33 -15.70 -10.22
C ASP A 301 6.86 -17.10 -9.87
N GLY A 302 7.16 -17.35 -8.59
CA GLY A 302 7.72 -18.60 -8.11
C GLY A 302 9.09 -18.90 -8.71
N GLY A 303 9.27 -20.11 -9.26
CA GLY A 303 10.53 -20.53 -9.88
C GLY A 303 10.83 -21.99 -9.68
N THR A 304 12.10 -22.37 -9.77
CA THR A 304 12.59 -23.75 -9.69
C THR A 304 12.29 -24.41 -8.36
N HIS A 305 12.34 -23.67 -7.24
CA HIS A 305 11.97 -24.14 -5.92
C HIS A 305 10.48 -24.51 -5.81
N LEU A 306 9.57 -23.67 -6.36
CA LEU A 306 8.14 -23.97 -6.42
C LEU A 306 7.87 -25.19 -7.29
N THR A 307 8.59 -25.33 -8.40
CA THR A 307 8.50 -26.52 -9.28
C THR A 307 8.91 -27.78 -8.53
N GLY A 308 9.98 -27.73 -7.72
CA GLY A 308 10.43 -28.83 -6.87
C GLY A 308 9.38 -29.20 -5.81
N LEU A 309 8.81 -28.21 -5.11
CA LEU A 309 7.74 -28.39 -4.12
C LEU A 309 6.52 -29.11 -4.75
N ARG A 310 6.02 -28.60 -5.87
CA ARG A 310 4.85 -29.16 -6.56
C ARG A 310 5.08 -30.57 -7.06
N ALA A 311 6.30 -30.89 -7.54
CA ALA A 311 6.66 -32.23 -7.96
C ALA A 311 6.70 -33.20 -6.78
N ALA A 312 7.31 -32.81 -5.66
CA ALA A 312 7.34 -33.60 -4.42
C ALA A 312 5.94 -33.91 -3.90
N MET A 313 5.11 -32.87 -3.75
CA MET A 313 3.73 -33.00 -3.29
C MET A 313 2.93 -33.97 -4.17
N THR A 314 2.96 -33.76 -5.47
CA THR A 314 2.21 -34.57 -6.42
C THR A 314 2.64 -36.05 -6.36
N ARG A 315 3.94 -36.31 -6.32
CA ARG A 315 4.48 -37.68 -6.26
C ARG A 315 4.14 -38.37 -4.95
N VAL A 316 4.37 -37.72 -3.80
CA VAL A 316 4.19 -38.34 -2.49
C VAL A 316 2.71 -38.55 -2.17
N ILE A 317 1.87 -37.56 -2.40
CA ILE A 317 0.43 -37.65 -2.14
C ILE A 317 -0.23 -38.68 -3.05
N ASN A 318 0.12 -38.72 -4.35
CA ASN A 318 -0.39 -39.76 -5.26
C ASN A 318 -0.01 -41.18 -4.81
N LYS A 319 1.25 -41.35 -4.38
CA LYS A 319 1.71 -42.63 -3.82
C LYS A 319 0.87 -43.01 -2.62
N TYR A 320 0.68 -42.12 -1.65
CA TYR A 320 -0.12 -42.37 -0.45
C TYR A 320 -1.57 -42.67 -0.79
N ILE A 321 -2.20 -41.92 -1.69
CA ILE A 321 -3.58 -42.15 -2.15
C ILE A 321 -3.72 -43.52 -2.82
N THR A 322 -2.72 -43.95 -3.59
CA THR A 322 -2.71 -45.23 -4.30
C THR A 322 -2.51 -46.40 -3.34
N ASP A 323 -1.50 -46.31 -2.46
CA ASP A 323 -1.17 -47.37 -1.48
C ASP A 323 -2.33 -47.63 -0.50
N ASN A 324 -3.12 -46.61 -0.16
CA ASN A 324 -4.29 -46.71 0.71
C ASN A 324 -5.61 -46.92 -0.04
N GLU A 325 -5.58 -47.13 -1.37
CA GLU A 325 -6.75 -47.34 -2.23
C GLU A 325 -7.82 -46.23 -2.16
N ILE A 326 -7.46 -45.01 -1.79
CA ILE A 326 -8.38 -43.88 -1.57
C ILE A 326 -9.07 -43.49 -2.86
N ALA A 327 -8.31 -43.25 -3.94
CA ALA A 327 -8.85 -42.88 -5.25
C ALA A 327 -9.75 -43.94 -5.85
N LYS A 328 -9.39 -45.23 -5.70
CA LYS A 328 -10.19 -46.39 -6.15
C LYS A 328 -11.53 -46.45 -5.47
N LYS A 329 -11.56 -46.27 -4.13
CA LYS A 329 -12.80 -46.21 -3.35
C LYS A 329 -13.63 -44.97 -3.73
N ALA A 330 -13.03 -43.88 -4.02
CA ALA A 330 -13.69 -42.62 -4.39
C ALA A 330 -14.15 -42.58 -5.86
N LYS A 331 -13.63 -43.45 -6.73
CA LYS A 331 -13.88 -43.50 -8.18
C LYS A 331 -13.59 -42.20 -8.90
N VAL A 332 -12.49 -41.54 -8.55
CA VAL A 332 -12.01 -40.27 -9.15
C VAL A 332 -10.50 -40.34 -9.40
N GLU A 333 -10.04 -39.66 -10.38
CA GLU A 333 -8.60 -39.39 -10.63
C GLU A 333 -8.22 -38.07 -10.01
N THR A 334 -7.13 -38.02 -9.25
CA THR A 334 -6.61 -36.84 -8.59
C THR A 334 -5.48 -36.21 -9.43
N THR A 335 -5.45 -34.88 -9.49
CA THR A 335 -4.41 -34.10 -10.18
C THR A 335 -3.61 -33.30 -9.15
N GLY A 336 -2.46 -32.78 -9.56
CA GLY A 336 -1.67 -31.90 -8.71
C GLY A 336 -2.43 -30.64 -8.25
N ASP A 337 -3.38 -30.16 -9.04
CA ASP A 337 -4.19 -29.00 -8.70
C ASP A 337 -5.20 -29.31 -7.61
N ASP A 338 -5.81 -30.50 -7.63
CA ASP A 338 -6.71 -30.95 -6.56
C ASP A 338 -5.99 -31.03 -5.19
N MET A 339 -4.67 -31.36 -5.22
CA MET A 339 -3.84 -31.46 -4.02
C MET A 339 -3.52 -30.10 -3.38
N ARG A 340 -3.61 -29.03 -4.16
CA ARG A 340 -3.28 -27.69 -3.72
C ARG A 340 -4.51 -26.82 -3.43
N GLU A 341 -5.71 -27.37 -3.61
CA GLU A 341 -6.93 -26.69 -3.22
C GLU A 341 -7.00 -26.52 -1.71
N GLY A 342 -7.15 -25.28 -1.23
CA GLY A 342 -7.16 -24.93 0.19
C GLY A 342 -5.80 -24.99 0.87
N LEU A 343 -4.71 -25.07 0.11
CA LEU A 343 -3.34 -25.10 0.64
C LEU A 343 -2.85 -23.69 0.98
N SER A 344 -2.39 -23.49 2.22
CA SER A 344 -1.51 -22.40 2.63
C SER A 344 -0.10 -22.95 2.83
N CYS A 345 0.87 -22.38 2.11
CA CYS A 345 2.25 -22.82 2.12
C CYS A 345 3.22 -21.64 2.12
N VAL A 346 4.28 -21.76 2.91
CA VAL A 346 5.45 -20.87 2.86
C VAL A 346 6.67 -21.74 2.59
N LEU A 347 7.36 -21.42 1.49
CA LEU A 347 8.61 -22.08 1.06
C LEU A 347 9.74 -21.04 1.09
N SER A 348 10.74 -21.27 1.91
CA SER A 348 11.96 -20.46 2.01
C SER A 348 13.19 -21.30 1.66
N VAL A 349 13.96 -20.84 0.69
CA VAL A 349 15.25 -21.48 0.36
C VAL A 349 16.40 -20.52 0.61
N LYS A 350 17.50 -21.07 1.12
CA LYS A 350 18.78 -20.38 1.30
C LYS A 350 19.75 -20.91 0.24
N VAL A 351 20.16 -20.04 -0.67
CA VAL A 351 20.97 -20.38 -1.82
C VAL A 351 22.20 -19.47 -1.83
N PRO A 352 23.44 -19.99 -1.94
CA PRO A 352 24.65 -19.17 -1.91
C PRO A 352 24.71 -18.15 -3.07
N GLU A 353 24.42 -18.59 -4.28
CA GLU A 353 24.47 -17.75 -5.49
C GLU A 353 23.21 -17.93 -6.34
N PRO A 354 22.06 -17.40 -5.90
CA PRO A 354 20.81 -17.57 -6.66
C PRO A 354 20.80 -16.74 -7.95
N LYS A 355 20.17 -17.30 -9.00
CA LYS A 355 19.97 -16.63 -10.27
C LYS A 355 18.49 -16.31 -10.45
N PHE A 356 18.21 -15.08 -10.85
CA PHE A 356 16.85 -14.58 -11.07
C PHE A 356 16.61 -14.17 -12.52
N SER A 357 15.35 -14.12 -12.94
CA SER A 357 14.96 -13.73 -14.29
C SER A 357 15.12 -12.23 -14.58
N SER A 358 15.11 -11.40 -13.52
CA SER A 358 15.15 -9.94 -13.60
C SER A 358 15.83 -9.34 -12.38
N GLN A 359 16.15 -8.05 -12.42
CA GLN A 359 16.69 -7.31 -11.27
C GLN A 359 15.70 -7.21 -10.11
N THR A 360 14.40 -7.23 -10.38
CA THR A 360 13.32 -7.26 -9.35
C THR A 360 13.23 -8.61 -8.62
N LYS A 361 13.96 -9.63 -9.10
CA LYS A 361 14.07 -10.97 -8.49
C LYS A 361 12.73 -11.73 -8.37
N ASP A 362 11.76 -11.43 -9.21
CA ASP A 362 10.40 -11.99 -9.13
C ASP A 362 10.35 -13.50 -9.38
N LYS A 363 11.32 -14.07 -10.07
CA LYS A 363 11.36 -15.50 -10.39
C LYS A 363 12.76 -16.09 -10.22
N LEU A 364 12.85 -17.18 -9.42
CA LEU A 364 14.08 -17.96 -9.28
C LEU A 364 14.29 -18.89 -10.49
N VAL A 365 15.44 -18.77 -11.16
CA VAL A 365 15.78 -19.60 -12.33
C VAL A 365 16.95 -20.56 -12.11
N SER A 366 17.54 -20.60 -10.92
CA SER A 366 18.57 -21.55 -10.50
C SER A 366 18.09 -22.99 -10.60
N SER A 367 18.48 -23.73 -11.65
CA SER A 367 18.01 -25.10 -11.90
C SER A 367 18.45 -26.10 -10.84
N GLU A 368 19.58 -25.84 -10.20
CA GLU A 368 20.19 -26.64 -9.12
C GLU A 368 19.32 -26.68 -7.86
N VAL A 369 18.42 -25.72 -7.65
CA VAL A 369 17.57 -25.64 -6.45
C VAL A 369 16.41 -26.63 -6.47
N ARG A 370 15.96 -27.05 -7.66
CA ARG A 370 14.77 -27.90 -7.83
C ARG A 370 14.93 -29.26 -7.12
N ALA A 371 16.02 -29.96 -7.34
CA ALA A 371 16.22 -31.31 -6.80
C ALA A 371 16.34 -31.34 -5.27
N PRO A 372 17.15 -30.46 -4.62
CA PRO A 372 17.19 -30.36 -3.16
C PRO A 372 15.82 -30.10 -2.53
N VAL A 373 15.01 -29.19 -3.10
CA VAL A 373 13.67 -28.90 -2.59
C VAL A 373 12.77 -30.13 -2.72
N GLU A 374 12.78 -30.77 -3.91
CA GLU A 374 11.98 -31.96 -4.17
C GLU A 374 12.31 -33.09 -3.19
N GLU A 375 13.59 -33.35 -2.90
CA GLU A 375 14.02 -34.44 -2.04
C GLU A 375 13.70 -34.17 -0.56
N VAL A 376 14.03 -32.97 -0.05
CA VAL A 376 13.76 -32.60 1.35
C VAL A 376 12.25 -32.62 1.62
N VAL A 377 11.46 -32.04 0.73
CA VAL A 377 10.00 -32.00 0.90
C VAL A 377 9.40 -33.39 0.79
N ALA A 378 9.83 -34.21 -0.21
CA ALA A 378 9.25 -35.54 -0.43
C ALA A 378 9.48 -36.45 0.76
N LYS A 379 10.71 -36.46 1.32
CA LYS A 379 11.05 -37.28 2.49
C LYS A 379 10.19 -36.88 3.70
N ALA A 380 10.19 -35.61 4.03
CA ALA A 380 9.44 -35.12 5.20
C ALA A 380 7.92 -35.29 5.04
N LEU A 381 7.38 -35.09 3.82
CA LEU A 381 5.94 -35.26 3.58
C LEU A 381 5.53 -36.75 3.64
N GLU A 382 6.36 -37.67 3.18
CA GLU A 382 6.10 -39.10 3.32
C GLU A 382 6.07 -39.52 4.81
N GLU A 383 7.03 -39.05 5.58
CA GLU A 383 7.07 -39.25 7.04
C GLU A 383 5.83 -38.68 7.73
N PHE A 384 5.47 -37.43 7.43
CA PHE A 384 4.29 -36.77 7.99
C PHE A 384 2.99 -37.52 7.71
N LEU A 385 2.77 -37.96 6.48
CA LEU A 385 1.52 -38.69 6.13
C LEU A 385 1.44 -40.07 6.83
N LEU A 386 2.58 -40.69 7.13
CA LEU A 386 2.62 -41.95 7.85
C LEU A 386 2.48 -41.78 9.37
N GLU A 387 3.08 -40.71 9.93
CA GLU A 387 3.06 -40.45 11.37
C GLU A 387 1.75 -39.80 11.85
N THR A 388 1.04 -39.09 10.97
CA THR A 388 -0.23 -38.41 11.28
C THR A 388 -1.39 -38.92 10.43
N PRO A 389 -1.81 -40.19 10.59
CA PRO A 389 -2.78 -40.80 9.71
C PRO A 389 -4.18 -40.17 9.75
N ILE A 390 -4.52 -39.45 10.84
CA ILE A 390 -5.78 -38.71 10.95
C ILE A 390 -5.73 -37.49 10.03
N ASP A 391 -4.67 -36.69 10.12
CA ASP A 391 -4.48 -35.51 9.29
C ASP A 391 -4.35 -35.90 7.81
N ALA A 392 -3.58 -36.96 7.52
CA ALA A 392 -3.44 -37.52 6.17
C ALA A 392 -4.78 -37.90 5.56
N LYS A 393 -5.67 -38.54 6.35
CA LYS A 393 -7.01 -38.88 5.89
C LYS A 393 -7.89 -37.67 5.61
N ILE A 394 -7.79 -36.64 6.43
CA ILE A 394 -8.51 -35.37 6.24
C ILE A 394 -8.01 -34.68 4.96
N ILE A 395 -6.68 -34.55 4.78
CA ILE A 395 -6.06 -33.98 3.60
C ILE A 395 -6.48 -34.72 2.33
N CYS A 396 -6.36 -36.04 2.32
CA CYS A 396 -6.80 -36.84 1.19
C CYS A 396 -8.30 -36.74 0.93
N GLY A 397 -9.12 -36.59 1.97
CA GLY A 397 -10.55 -36.33 1.86
C GLY A 397 -10.85 -35.04 1.12
N LYS A 398 -10.17 -33.96 1.46
CA LYS A 398 -10.23 -32.65 0.76
C LYS A 398 -9.84 -32.80 -0.70
N ILE A 399 -8.75 -33.49 -1.00
CA ILE A 399 -8.24 -33.72 -2.37
C ILE A 399 -9.26 -34.49 -3.21
N VAL A 400 -9.87 -35.53 -2.65
CA VAL A 400 -10.93 -36.30 -3.32
C VAL A 400 -12.18 -35.46 -3.56
N GLU A 401 -12.53 -34.59 -2.62
CA GLU A 401 -13.66 -33.67 -2.78
C GLU A 401 -13.37 -32.64 -3.91
N ALA A 402 -12.16 -32.09 -3.98
CA ALA A 402 -11.71 -31.20 -5.05
C ALA A 402 -11.78 -31.90 -6.42
N ALA A 403 -11.28 -33.13 -6.52
CA ALA A 403 -11.33 -33.93 -7.73
C ALA A 403 -12.77 -34.20 -8.19
N ARG A 404 -13.68 -34.54 -7.25
CA ARG A 404 -15.11 -34.71 -7.55
C ARG A 404 -15.77 -33.44 -8.03
N ALA A 405 -15.46 -32.30 -7.41
CA ALA A 405 -15.97 -30.99 -7.80
C ALA A 405 -15.49 -30.61 -9.21
N ARG A 406 -14.23 -30.84 -9.53
CA ARG A 406 -13.66 -30.64 -10.86
C ARG A 406 -14.35 -31.52 -11.92
N ASP A 407 -14.54 -32.81 -11.65
CA ASP A 407 -15.25 -33.74 -12.56
C ASP A 407 -16.71 -33.35 -12.76
N ALA A 408 -17.42 -32.95 -11.71
CA ALA A 408 -18.80 -32.46 -11.80
C ALA A 408 -18.88 -31.18 -12.65
N ALA A 409 -17.94 -30.25 -12.46
CA ALA A 409 -17.85 -29.03 -13.24
C ALA A 409 -17.57 -29.32 -14.73
N ARG A 410 -16.66 -30.27 -15.03
CA ARG A 410 -16.39 -30.71 -16.41
C ARG A 410 -17.66 -31.27 -17.07
N LYS A 411 -18.39 -32.14 -16.40
CA LYS A 411 -19.64 -32.72 -16.90
C LYS A 411 -20.72 -31.65 -17.11
N ALA A 412 -20.85 -30.70 -16.19
CA ALA A 412 -21.78 -29.57 -16.34
C ALA A 412 -21.47 -28.71 -17.58
N ARG A 413 -20.19 -28.41 -17.80
CA ARG A 413 -19.71 -27.70 -19.01
C ARG A 413 -20.03 -28.47 -20.31
N GLU A 414 -19.74 -29.77 -20.34
CA GLU A 414 -20.03 -30.61 -21.51
C GLU A 414 -21.53 -30.61 -21.82
N MET A 415 -22.38 -30.64 -20.80
CA MET A 415 -23.83 -30.55 -21.00
C MET A 415 -24.28 -29.18 -21.49
N THR A 416 -23.70 -28.11 -20.98
CA THR A 416 -23.98 -26.74 -21.43
C THR A 416 -23.47 -26.54 -22.85
N ARG A 417 -22.28 -27.06 -23.18
CA ARG A 417 -21.70 -27.00 -24.52
C ARG A 417 -22.53 -27.78 -25.56
N ARG A 418 -23.10 -28.93 -25.16
CA ARG A 418 -24.03 -29.70 -26.01
C ARG A 418 -25.36 -28.97 -26.23
N LYS A 419 -25.86 -28.23 -25.24
CA LYS A 419 -27.03 -27.36 -25.41
C LYS A 419 -26.74 -26.12 -26.26
N GLY A 420 -25.55 -25.55 -26.15
CA GLY A 420 -25.13 -24.36 -26.93
C GLY A 420 -24.76 -24.63 -28.37
N VAL A 421 -24.58 -25.90 -28.79
CA VAL A 421 -24.38 -26.26 -30.22
C VAL A 421 -25.70 -26.20 -31.01
N LEU A 422 -26.82 -26.22 -30.33
CA LEU A 422 -28.16 -26.10 -30.94
C LEU A 422 -28.71 -24.65 -30.96
N ASP A 423 -28.25 -23.80 -30.02
CA ASP A 423 -28.55 -22.36 -30.03
C ASP A 423 -27.20 -21.63 -30.19
N GLY A 424 -26.99 -21.00 -31.34
CA GLY A 424 -25.71 -20.36 -31.72
C GLY A 424 -25.14 -19.50 -30.58
N VAL A 425 -23.87 -19.76 -30.25
CA VAL A 425 -23.11 -19.08 -29.18
C VAL A 425 -23.05 -17.58 -29.46
N GLY A 426 -24.10 -16.86 -29.08
CA GLY A 426 -24.20 -15.42 -29.10
C GLY A 426 -23.67 -14.80 -27.81
N LEU A 427 -23.11 -13.61 -27.91
CA LEU A 427 -22.81 -12.77 -26.74
C LEU A 427 -24.08 -12.59 -25.89
N PRO A 428 -23.95 -12.36 -24.56
CA PRO A 428 -25.14 -12.18 -23.71
C PRO A 428 -26.06 -11.10 -24.28
N GLY A 429 -27.35 -11.38 -24.40
CA GLY A 429 -28.32 -10.44 -25.00
C GLY A 429 -28.40 -9.10 -24.28
N LYS A 430 -27.88 -9.00 -23.05
CA LYS A 430 -27.81 -7.76 -22.27
C LYS A 430 -26.56 -6.94 -22.58
N LEU A 431 -25.49 -7.53 -23.16
CA LEU A 431 -24.26 -6.85 -23.51
C LEU A 431 -24.51 -5.91 -24.71
N ALA A 432 -24.25 -4.64 -24.51
CA ALA A 432 -24.10 -3.69 -25.60
C ALA A 432 -22.63 -3.60 -25.96
N ASP A 433 -22.18 -4.41 -26.91
CA ASP A 433 -20.78 -4.52 -27.29
C ASP A 433 -20.25 -3.31 -28.05
N CYS A 434 -18.92 -3.17 -28.15
CA CYS A 434 -18.23 -2.16 -28.95
C CYS A 434 -17.87 -2.70 -30.34
N GLN A 435 -17.50 -1.79 -31.23
CA GLN A 435 -17.13 -2.12 -32.61
C GLN A 435 -15.65 -2.49 -32.78
N GLU A 436 -14.78 -1.96 -31.92
CA GLU A 436 -13.34 -2.22 -31.92
C GLU A 436 -13.08 -3.69 -31.56
N LYS A 437 -12.05 -4.28 -32.17
CA LYS A 437 -11.67 -5.69 -31.96
C LYS A 437 -10.35 -5.85 -31.23
N ASP A 438 -9.53 -4.79 -31.15
CA ASP A 438 -8.29 -4.80 -30.41
C ASP A 438 -8.58 -4.64 -28.91
N PRO A 439 -8.36 -5.69 -28.09
CA PRO A 439 -8.68 -5.63 -26.65
C PRO A 439 -7.99 -4.48 -25.90
N ALA A 440 -6.79 -4.08 -26.36
CA ALA A 440 -6.05 -2.98 -25.74
C ALA A 440 -6.72 -1.62 -25.88
N LYS A 441 -7.59 -1.48 -26.89
CA LYS A 441 -8.39 -0.26 -27.17
C LYS A 441 -9.82 -0.34 -26.67
N CYS A 442 -10.24 -1.56 -26.25
CA CYS A 442 -11.61 -1.80 -25.80
C CYS A 442 -11.75 -1.68 -24.30
N GLU A 443 -12.89 -1.18 -23.88
CA GLU A 443 -13.26 -1.11 -22.47
C GLU A 443 -14.71 -1.54 -22.25
N ILE A 444 -14.96 -2.18 -21.11
CA ILE A 444 -16.29 -2.60 -20.70
C ILE A 444 -16.68 -1.93 -19.39
N TYR A 445 -17.85 -1.34 -19.34
CA TYR A 445 -18.49 -0.83 -18.13
C TYR A 445 -19.45 -1.88 -17.58
N ILE A 446 -19.20 -2.32 -16.37
CA ILE A 446 -20.12 -3.16 -15.60
C ILE A 446 -20.98 -2.21 -14.78
N VAL A 447 -22.27 -2.13 -15.10
CA VAL A 447 -23.18 -1.10 -14.57
C VAL A 447 -24.28 -1.76 -13.73
N GLU A 448 -24.62 -1.12 -12.62
CA GLU A 448 -25.69 -1.57 -11.75
C GLU A 448 -27.07 -1.25 -12.37
N GLY A 449 -27.87 -2.31 -12.57
CA GLY A 449 -29.25 -2.20 -12.98
C GLY A 449 -29.49 -1.76 -14.43
N ASP A 450 -30.75 -1.85 -14.86
CA ASP A 450 -31.16 -1.51 -16.24
C ASP A 450 -31.31 0.00 -16.43
N SER A 451 -31.59 0.79 -15.39
CA SER A 451 -31.79 2.24 -15.49
C SER A 451 -30.47 2.94 -15.83
N ALA A 452 -29.43 2.77 -14.98
CA ALA A 452 -28.11 3.31 -15.26
C ALA A 452 -27.50 2.68 -16.53
N GLY A 453 -27.74 1.38 -16.76
CA GLY A 453 -27.37 0.69 -17.99
C GLY A 453 -28.01 1.30 -19.25
N GLY A 454 -29.23 1.82 -19.17
CA GLY A 454 -29.92 2.53 -20.26
C GLY A 454 -29.23 3.85 -20.62
N SER A 455 -28.97 4.69 -19.61
CA SER A 455 -28.26 5.96 -19.80
C SER A 455 -26.83 5.74 -20.33
N ALA A 456 -26.09 4.76 -19.76
CA ALA A 456 -24.75 4.42 -20.21
C ALA A 456 -24.71 3.89 -21.65
N LYS A 457 -25.69 3.06 -22.08
CA LYS A 457 -25.81 2.58 -23.47
C LYS A 457 -26.05 3.70 -24.46
N GLN A 458 -26.79 4.74 -24.09
CA GLN A 458 -27.06 5.89 -24.93
C GLN A 458 -25.88 6.86 -24.96
N GLY A 459 -25.24 7.12 -23.81
CA GLY A 459 -24.15 8.08 -23.67
C GLY A 459 -22.77 7.59 -24.15
N ARG A 460 -22.53 6.28 -24.26
CA ARG A 460 -21.24 5.70 -24.61
C ARG A 460 -20.71 6.03 -26.01
N ASP A 461 -19.42 5.98 -26.21
CA ASP A 461 -18.82 5.83 -27.54
C ASP A 461 -18.88 4.36 -27.98
N ARG A 462 -19.75 4.07 -28.95
CA ARG A 462 -19.95 2.69 -29.46
C ARG A 462 -18.72 2.11 -30.16
N LYS A 463 -17.77 2.92 -30.50
CA LYS A 463 -16.56 2.46 -31.17
C LYS A 463 -15.74 1.55 -30.28
N PHE A 464 -15.49 1.92 -29.03
CA PHE A 464 -14.59 1.21 -28.13
C PHE A 464 -15.16 0.90 -26.72
N GLN A 465 -16.36 1.43 -26.38
CA GLN A 465 -16.99 1.19 -25.08
C GLN A 465 -18.12 0.18 -25.18
N ALA A 466 -18.05 -0.87 -24.36
CA ALA A 466 -19.10 -1.84 -24.15
C ALA A 466 -19.79 -1.60 -22.81
N ILE A 467 -21.09 -1.91 -22.70
CA ILE A 467 -21.90 -1.79 -21.49
C ILE A 467 -22.53 -3.14 -21.14
N LEU A 468 -22.29 -3.60 -19.92
CA LEU A 468 -22.92 -4.79 -19.35
C LEU A 468 -23.72 -4.40 -18.10
N PRO A 469 -25.04 -4.27 -18.18
CA PRO A 469 -25.86 -4.08 -17.00
C PRO A 469 -26.01 -5.40 -16.24
N LEU A 470 -25.78 -5.36 -14.93
CA LEU A 470 -26.02 -6.47 -14.01
C LEU A 470 -27.27 -6.18 -13.18
N ARG A 471 -28.16 -7.14 -13.04
CA ARG A 471 -29.40 -7.00 -12.26
C ARG A 471 -29.19 -7.52 -10.84
N GLY A 472 -29.18 -6.60 -9.90
CA GLY A 472 -29.08 -6.94 -8.47
C GLY A 472 -27.72 -7.47 -8.03
N LYS A 473 -27.65 -7.98 -6.83
CA LYS A 473 -26.41 -8.46 -6.17
C LYS A 473 -25.87 -9.70 -6.86
N VAL A 474 -24.61 -9.69 -7.18
CA VAL A 474 -23.88 -10.84 -7.74
C VAL A 474 -23.68 -11.91 -6.68
N LEU A 475 -23.56 -13.18 -7.08
CA LEU A 475 -23.24 -14.29 -6.17
C LEU A 475 -21.93 -13.97 -5.41
N ASN A 476 -21.97 -14.10 -4.08
CA ASN A 476 -20.77 -14.10 -3.26
C ASN A 476 -19.96 -15.38 -3.54
N VAL A 477 -18.76 -15.21 -4.07
CA VAL A 477 -17.90 -16.33 -4.52
C VAL A 477 -16.83 -16.70 -3.51
N GLU A 478 -16.75 -16.04 -2.36
CA GLU A 478 -15.69 -16.28 -1.37
C GLU A 478 -15.63 -17.76 -0.95
N LYS A 479 -16.78 -18.38 -0.70
CA LYS A 479 -16.91 -19.79 -0.37
C LYS A 479 -17.82 -20.57 -1.36
N ALA A 480 -17.91 -20.08 -2.61
CA ALA A 480 -18.70 -20.75 -3.61
C ALA A 480 -17.89 -21.80 -4.37
N ARG A 481 -18.37 -23.03 -4.36
CA ARG A 481 -17.80 -24.09 -5.19
C ARG A 481 -17.99 -23.76 -6.67
N TYR A 482 -17.10 -24.28 -7.50
CA TYR A 482 -17.06 -23.98 -8.94
C TYR A 482 -18.37 -24.32 -9.67
N ASP A 483 -19.04 -25.41 -9.30
CA ASP A 483 -20.35 -25.78 -9.86
C ASP A 483 -21.44 -24.75 -9.56
N LYS A 484 -21.40 -24.15 -8.37
CA LYS A 484 -22.32 -23.07 -7.96
C LYS A 484 -22.04 -21.76 -8.73
N LEU A 485 -20.79 -21.47 -9.03
CA LEU A 485 -20.43 -20.32 -9.90
C LEU A 485 -21.07 -20.45 -11.26
N LEU A 486 -20.98 -21.62 -11.90
CA LEU A 486 -21.54 -21.89 -13.20
C LEU A 486 -23.08 -21.94 -13.21
N SER A 487 -23.73 -22.08 -12.07
CA SER A 487 -25.19 -22.02 -11.95
C SER A 487 -25.72 -20.59 -11.84
N SER A 488 -24.86 -19.60 -11.57
CA SER A 488 -25.25 -18.19 -11.49
C SER A 488 -25.29 -17.54 -12.87
N GLU A 489 -26.49 -17.14 -13.31
CA GLU A 489 -26.69 -16.47 -14.59
C GLU A 489 -25.83 -15.20 -14.74
N GLN A 490 -25.66 -14.44 -13.65
CA GLN A 490 -24.86 -13.21 -13.65
C GLN A 490 -23.37 -13.48 -13.83
N ILE A 491 -22.83 -14.50 -13.14
CA ILE A 491 -21.44 -14.91 -13.28
C ILE A 491 -21.19 -15.45 -14.70
N VAL A 492 -22.05 -16.30 -15.21
CA VAL A 492 -21.95 -16.83 -16.57
C VAL A 492 -22.01 -15.70 -17.60
N THR A 493 -22.92 -14.73 -17.43
CA THR A 493 -23.03 -13.57 -18.29
C THR A 493 -21.75 -12.74 -18.29
N LEU A 494 -21.16 -12.48 -17.10
CA LEU A 494 -19.94 -11.73 -16.94
C LEU A 494 -18.76 -12.44 -17.61
N VAL A 495 -18.56 -13.73 -17.33
CA VAL A 495 -17.49 -14.56 -17.90
C VAL A 495 -17.60 -14.62 -19.44
N THR A 496 -18.81 -14.79 -19.95
CA THR A 496 -19.08 -14.83 -21.41
C THR A 496 -18.79 -13.46 -22.06
N ALA A 497 -19.14 -12.37 -21.41
CA ALA A 497 -18.85 -11.02 -21.91
C ALA A 497 -17.34 -10.75 -21.94
N LEU A 498 -16.60 -11.14 -20.90
CA LEU A 498 -15.14 -10.98 -20.84
C LEU A 498 -14.40 -11.86 -21.86
N GLY A 499 -14.93 -13.06 -22.14
CA GLY A 499 -14.43 -13.95 -23.19
C GLY A 499 -13.21 -14.81 -22.83
N CYS A 500 -12.65 -14.66 -21.62
CA CYS A 500 -11.42 -15.33 -21.18
C CYS A 500 -11.65 -16.69 -20.48
N GLY A 501 -12.93 -17.12 -20.32
CA GLY A 501 -13.27 -18.32 -19.57
C GLY A 501 -13.13 -18.16 -18.06
N ILE A 502 -13.33 -19.27 -17.31
CA ILE A 502 -13.22 -19.31 -15.86
C ILE A 502 -12.71 -20.68 -15.40
N GLY A 503 -11.97 -20.70 -14.29
CA GLY A 503 -11.39 -21.92 -13.72
C GLY A 503 -10.10 -22.36 -14.39
N LYS A 504 -9.33 -23.23 -13.73
CA LYS A 504 -7.94 -23.55 -14.09
C LYS A 504 -7.75 -24.11 -15.51
N ASP A 505 -8.77 -24.81 -16.05
CA ASP A 505 -8.66 -25.46 -17.36
C ASP A 505 -9.03 -24.55 -18.55
N ASP A 506 -9.96 -23.59 -18.34
CA ASP A 506 -10.54 -22.79 -19.43
C ASP A 506 -10.11 -21.32 -19.39
N TYR A 507 -9.63 -20.85 -18.23
CA TYR A 507 -9.20 -19.47 -18.09
C TYR A 507 -7.95 -19.20 -18.92
N ASN A 508 -8.06 -18.25 -19.82
CA ASN A 508 -6.96 -17.78 -20.63
C ASN A 508 -7.08 -16.26 -20.82
N LEU A 509 -6.19 -15.54 -20.17
CA LEU A 509 -6.18 -14.09 -20.18
C LEU A 509 -5.91 -13.49 -21.58
N ASP A 510 -5.20 -14.21 -22.46
CA ASP A 510 -4.92 -13.74 -23.83
C ASP A 510 -6.20 -13.70 -24.70
N LYS A 511 -7.29 -14.33 -24.24
CA LYS A 511 -8.60 -14.26 -24.89
C LYS A 511 -9.50 -13.15 -24.34
N LEU A 512 -9.00 -12.37 -23.37
CA LEU A 512 -9.75 -11.25 -22.78
C LEU A 512 -10.12 -10.23 -23.87
N ARG A 513 -11.36 -9.83 -23.90
CA ARG A 513 -11.91 -8.93 -24.93
C ARG A 513 -11.72 -7.45 -24.62
N TYR A 514 -11.45 -7.09 -23.37
CA TYR A 514 -11.33 -5.71 -22.92
C TYR A 514 -10.18 -5.57 -21.93
N HIS A 515 -9.19 -4.74 -22.22
CA HIS A 515 -8.09 -4.45 -21.29
C HIS A 515 -8.42 -3.33 -20.29
N ARG A 516 -9.66 -2.81 -20.31
CA ARG A 516 -10.19 -1.95 -19.25
C ARG A 516 -11.57 -2.45 -18.84
N ILE A 517 -11.63 -2.97 -17.62
CA ILE A 517 -12.84 -3.46 -16.98
C ILE A 517 -13.20 -2.43 -15.92
N ILE A 518 -14.26 -1.67 -16.16
CA ILE A 518 -14.63 -0.52 -15.35
C ILE A 518 -15.91 -0.85 -14.58
N ILE A 519 -15.80 -0.92 -13.25
CA ILE A 519 -16.94 -1.10 -12.36
C ILE A 519 -17.55 0.26 -12.11
N MET A 520 -18.83 0.41 -12.45
CA MET A 520 -19.59 1.65 -12.35
C MET A 520 -20.90 1.39 -11.61
N THR A 521 -20.89 1.59 -10.29
CA THR A 521 -22.02 1.38 -9.37
C THR A 521 -22.45 2.70 -8.75
N ASP A 522 -23.66 2.73 -8.21
CA ASP A 522 -24.20 3.88 -7.50
C ASP A 522 -23.37 4.24 -6.26
N ALA A 523 -23.44 5.50 -5.82
CA ALA A 523 -22.70 5.99 -4.67
C ALA A 523 -23.49 5.77 -3.36
N ASP A 524 -24.12 4.62 -3.21
CA ASP A 524 -24.89 4.21 -2.05
C ASP A 524 -24.37 2.89 -1.46
N VAL A 525 -25.02 2.41 -0.41
CA VAL A 525 -24.62 1.18 0.30
C VAL A 525 -24.79 -0.08 -0.56
N ASP A 526 -25.79 -0.13 -1.42
CA ASP A 526 -26.02 -1.26 -2.32
C ASP A 526 -24.98 -1.31 -3.43
N GLY A 527 -24.66 -0.15 -4.04
CA GLY A 527 -23.62 -0.04 -5.05
C GLY A 527 -22.23 -0.37 -4.47
N ALA A 528 -21.93 0.03 -3.24
CA ALA A 528 -20.72 -0.37 -2.53
C ALA A 528 -20.65 -1.89 -2.32
N HIS A 529 -21.76 -2.54 -1.98
CA HIS A 529 -21.86 -3.99 -1.83
C HIS A 529 -21.65 -4.73 -3.17
N ILE A 530 -22.30 -4.27 -4.24
CA ILE A 530 -22.15 -4.85 -5.59
C ILE A 530 -20.69 -4.74 -6.06
N ARG A 531 -20.07 -3.59 -5.85
CA ARG A 531 -18.64 -3.38 -6.12
C ARG A 531 -17.76 -4.37 -5.37
N THR A 532 -18.03 -4.57 -4.06
CA THR A 532 -17.28 -5.53 -3.24
C THR A 532 -17.44 -6.96 -3.76
N LEU A 533 -18.67 -7.37 -4.15
CA LEU A 533 -18.93 -8.70 -4.72
C LEU A 533 -18.19 -8.90 -6.06
N LEU A 534 -18.17 -7.90 -6.93
CA LEU A 534 -17.43 -7.96 -8.19
C LEU A 534 -15.92 -8.02 -7.98
N LEU A 535 -15.39 -7.23 -7.04
CA LEU A 535 -13.98 -7.29 -6.67
C LEU A 535 -13.61 -8.65 -6.06
N THR A 536 -14.47 -9.23 -5.21
CA THR A 536 -14.29 -10.59 -4.68
C THR A 536 -14.21 -11.61 -5.81
N PHE A 537 -15.12 -11.51 -6.79
CA PHE A 537 -15.13 -12.40 -7.96
C PHE A 537 -13.82 -12.28 -8.77
N LEU A 538 -13.41 -11.06 -9.11
CA LEU A 538 -12.19 -10.82 -9.89
C LEU A 538 -10.95 -11.26 -9.11
N TYR A 539 -10.85 -10.94 -7.83
CA TYR A 539 -9.74 -11.33 -6.97
C TYR A 539 -9.61 -12.86 -6.81
N ARG A 540 -10.74 -13.57 -6.60
CA ARG A 540 -10.73 -15.03 -6.37
C ARG A 540 -10.60 -15.87 -7.64
N GLN A 541 -11.15 -15.39 -8.76
CA GLN A 541 -11.25 -16.19 -9.99
C GLN A 541 -10.32 -15.73 -11.11
N MET A 542 -9.91 -14.46 -11.09
CA MET A 542 -9.17 -13.80 -12.17
C MET A 542 -8.14 -12.78 -11.64
N PRO A 543 -7.27 -13.16 -10.65
CA PRO A 543 -6.34 -12.22 -10.02
C PRO A 543 -5.40 -11.55 -11.03
N ASP A 544 -4.96 -12.27 -12.08
CA ASP A 544 -4.08 -11.75 -13.13
C ASP A 544 -4.63 -10.49 -13.82
N MET A 545 -5.96 -10.31 -13.86
CA MET A 545 -6.57 -9.10 -14.43
C MET A 545 -6.29 -7.87 -13.56
N ILE A 546 -6.27 -8.06 -12.24
CA ILE A 546 -5.94 -6.98 -11.29
C ILE A 546 -4.43 -6.71 -11.35
N GLU A 547 -3.62 -7.75 -11.35
CA GLU A 547 -2.15 -7.64 -11.41
C GLU A 547 -1.67 -6.94 -12.69
N ARG A 548 -2.29 -7.23 -13.84
CA ARG A 548 -2.01 -6.52 -15.10
C ARG A 548 -2.65 -5.13 -15.18
N GLY A 549 -3.40 -4.73 -14.16
CA GLY A 549 -4.00 -3.39 -14.06
C GLY A 549 -5.14 -3.15 -15.04
N TYR A 550 -5.93 -4.17 -15.34
CA TYR A 550 -7.08 -4.07 -16.24
C TYR A 550 -8.37 -3.68 -15.51
N VAL A 551 -8.40 -3.67 -14.18
CA VAL A 551 -9.59 -3.42 -13.37
C VAL A 551 -9.60 -1.99 -12.84
N TYR A 552 -10.69 -1.29 -13.06
CA TYR A 552 -10.89 0.10 -12.65
C TYR A 552 -12.27 0.30 -11.99
N ILE A 553 -12.33 1.32 -11.14
CA ILE A 553 -13.58 1.80 -10.55
C ILE A 553 -13.83 3.20 -11.11
N ALA A 554 -15.00 3.40 -11.72
CA ALA A 554 -15.43 4.72 -12.18
C ALA A 554 -15.68 5.64 -10.97
N GLN A 555 -15.32 6.90 -11.11
CA GLN A 555 -15.54 7.93 -10.10
C GLN A 555 -16.48 9.02 -10.65
N PRO A 556 -17.79 8.76 -10.68
CA PRO A 556 -18.76 9.79 -11.08
C PRO A 556 -18.73 10.96 -10.08
N PRO A 557 -19.09 12.18 -10.51
CA PRO A 557 -19.17 13.32 -9.61
C PRO A 557 -20.33 13.14 -8.62
N LEU A 558 -20.10 13.53 -7.37
CA LEU A 558 -21.16 13.54 -6.36
C LEU A 558 -21.99 14.83 -6.40
N TYR A 559 -21.42 15.92 -6.92
CA TYR A 559 -22.08 17.22 -6.90
C TYR A 559 -22.14 17.87 -8.28
N LYS A 560 -23.24 18.54 -8.52
CA LYS A 560 -23.40 19.53 -9.59
C LYS A 560 -23.70 20.88 -8.95
N ILE A 561 -22.89 21.88 -9.27
CA ILE A 561 -23.02 23.23 -8.75
C ILE A 561 -23.33 24.18 -9.89
N LYS A 562 -24.26 25.10 -9.63
CA LYS A 562 -24.58 26.20 -10.52
C LYS A 562 -24.50 27.53 -9.78
N ALA A 563 -23.59 28.39 -10.22
CA ALA A 563 -23.42 29.75 -9.73
C ALA A 563 -23.65 30.75 -10.90
N GLY A 564 -24.83 31.29 -10.98
CA GLY A 564 -25.22 32.13 -12.11
C GLY A 564 -25.25 31.36 -13.43
N LYS A 565 -24.33 31.67 -14.34
CA LYS A 565 -24.18 30.99 -15.65
C LYS A 565 -23.11 29.88 -15.62
N ASP A 566 -22.30 29.80 -14.58
CA ASP A 566 -21.22 28.79 -14.42
C ASP A 566 -21.83 27.54 -13.81
N GLU A 567 -21.66 26.41 -14.49
CA GLU A 567 -22.16 25.09 -14.09
C GLU A 567 -20.98 24.13 -14.07
N ARG A 568 -20.77 23.41 -12.93
CA ARG A 568 -19.63 22.51 -12.74
C ARG A 568 -20.05 21.24 -12.04
N TYR A 569 -19.36 20.16 -12.40
CA TYR A 569 -19.42 18.88 -11.71
C TYR A 569 -18.21 18.74 -10.80
N LEU A 570 -18.44 18.31 -9.56
CA LEU A 570 -17.41 18.14 -8.54
C LEU A 570 -17.48 16.72 -8.01
N LYS A 571 -16.30 16.13 -7.83
CA LYS A 571 -16.15 14.72 -7.51
C LYS A 571 -16.64 14.37 -6.10
N ASP A 572 -16.24 15.18 -5.12
CA ASP A 572 -16.39 14.91 -3.69
C ASP A 572 -16.52 16.20 -2.87
N ASP A 573 -16.65 16.04 -1.55
CA ASP A 573 -16.74 17.15 -0.61
C ASP A 573 -15.47 18.03 -0.61
N VAL A 574 -14.31 17.47 -0.92
CA VAL A 574 -13.04 18.22 -0.96
C VAL A 574 -13.05 19.20 -2.13
N GLU A 575 -13.45 18.76 -3.33
CA GLU A 575 -13.58 19.64 -4.49
C GLU A 575 -14.72 20.64 -4.29
N LEU A 576 -15.82 20.23 -3.62
CA LEU A 576 -16.91 21.13 -3.26
C LEU A 576 -16.43 22.27 -2.37
N ASN A 577 -15.73 21.93 -1.28
CA ASN A 577 -15.24 22.91 -0.32
C ASN A 577 -14.20 23.85 -0.96
N ALA A 578 -13.29 23.31 -1.79
CA ALA A 578 -12.31 24.12 -2.52
C ALA A 578 -12.98 25.09 -3.51
N HIS A 579 -14.05 24.62 -4.19
CA HIS A 579 -14.83 25.48 -5.11
C HIS A 579 -15.59 26.57 -4.37
N MET A 580 -16.25 26.21 -3.25
CA MET A 580 -16.97 27.18 -2.41
C MET A 580 -16.04 28.21 -1.82
N LEU A 581 -14.86 27.80 -1.37
CA LEU A 581 -13.82 28.71 -0.90
C LEU A 581 -13.40 29.71 -1.98
N ARG A 582 -13.15 29.23 -3.20
CA ARG A 582 -12.81 30.11 -4.33
C ARG A 582 -13.90 31.13 -4.63
N LEU A 583 -15.16 30.70 -4.60
CA LEU A 583 -16.29 31.61 -4.79
C LEU A 583 -16.39 32.63 -3.63
N ALA A 584 -16.17 32.20 -2.40
CA ALA A 584 -16.20 33.06 -1.22
C ALA A 584 -15.14 34.14 -1.24
N LEU A 585 -13.94 33.82 -1.75
CA LEU A 585 -12.82 34.75 -1.83
C LEU A 585 -12.92 35.76 -2.97
N GLN A 586 -13.79 35.53 -3.97
CA GLN A 586 -13.97 36.46 -5.07
C GLN A 586 -14.58 37.78 -4.59
N GLY A 587 -13.80 38.87 -4.75
CA GLY A 587 -14.17 40.21 -4.32
C GLY A 587 -14.27 40.39 -2.80
N SER A 588 -13.55 39.58 -2.03
CA SER A 588 -13.49 39.64 -0.56
C SER A 588 -12.25 40.37 -0.09
N GLU A 589 -12.41 41.13 0.99
CA GLU A 589 -11.35 41.87 1.68
C GLU A 589 -11.52 41.76 3.19
N LEU A 590 -10.45 41.42 3.90
CA LEU A 590 -10.39 41.45 5.37
C LEU A 590 -9.63 42.71 5.78
N VAL A 591 -10.28 43.58 6.54
CA VAL A 591 -9.66 44.72 7.22
C VAL A 591 -9.39 44.29 8.66
N PRO A 592 -8.13 44.04 9.06
CA PRO A 592 -7.79 43.40 10.33
C PRO A 592 -8.03 44.24 11.58
N GLY A 593 -8.26 45.53 11.44
CA GLY A 593 -8.48 46.48 12.55
C GLY A 593 -8.61 47.93 12.06
N GLU A 594 -8.90 48.86 12.96
CA GLU A 594 -8.98 50.28 12.63
C GLU A 594 -7.64 50.77 12.05
N ASN A 595 -7.68 51.36 10.88
CA ASN A 595 -6.51 51.84 10.11
C ASN A 595 -5.51 50.78 9.61
N ALA A 596 -5.85 49.50 9.61
CA ALA A 596 -5.03 48.44 9.05
C ALA A 596 -5.24 48.32 7.53
N ALA A 597 -4.18 47.92 6.78
CA ALA A 597 -4.29 47.63 5.36
C ALA A 597 -5.20 46.41 5.13
N ALA A 598 -6.05 46.50 4.12
CA ALA A 598 -6.94 45.39 3.76
C ALA A 598 -6.13 44.21 3.17
N ILE A 599 -6.45 43.01 3.61
CA ILE A 599 -5.90 41.74 3.10
C ILE A 599 -6.89 41.19 2.09
N SER A 600 -6.48 40.96 0.84
CA SER A 600 -7.34 40.46 -0.22
C SER A 600 -6.57 39.55 -1.19
N GLY A 601 -7.26 38.99 -2.17
CA GLY A 601 -6.67 38.16 -3.21
C GLY A 601 -5.95 36.90 -2.66
N ASP A 602 -4.74 36.64 -3.16
CA ASP A 602 -3.98 35.42 -2.81
C ASP A 602 -3.59 35.36 -1.32
N ALA A 603 -3.28 36.50 -0.71
CA ALA A 603 -2.94 36.55 0.73
C ALA A 603 -4.12 36.11 1.62
N LEU A 604 -5.32 36.61 1.34
CA LEU A 604 -6.52 36.16 2.05
C LEU A 604 -6.82 34.69 1.73
N GLY A 605 -6.54 34.27 0.50
CA GLY A 605 -6.67 32.90 0.03
C GLY A 605 -5.74 31.92 0.76
N GLU A 606 -4.50 32.30 1.05
CA GLU A 606 -3.55 31.46 1.81
C GLU A 606 -3.98 31.34 3.27
N LEU A 607 -4.39 32.42 3.90
CA LEU A 607 -4.93 32.40 5.26
C LEU A 607 -6.17 31.49 5.36
N ALA A 608 -7.10 31.64 4.43
CA ALA A 608 -8.31 30.83 4.38
C ALA A 608 -8.03 29.34 4.18
N ARG A 609 -7.09 28.98 3.31
CA ARG A 609 -6.67 27.59 3.08
C ARG A 609 -6.00 27.00 4.32
N SER A 610 -5.09 27.73 4.97
CA SER A 610 -4.44 27.29 6.21
C SER A 610 -5.46 27.05 7.32
N TYR A 611 -6.41 27.95 7.48
CA TYR A 611 -7.50 27.82 8.47
C TYR A 611 -8.37 26.58 8.19
N LEU A 612 -8.84 26.41 6.95
CA LEU A 612 -9.69 25.27 6.58
C LEU A 612 -8.97 23.93 6.65
N LEU A 613 -7.68 23.91 6.34
CA LEU A 613 -6.86 22.71 6.52
C LEU A 613 -6.81 22.31 8.00
N SER A 614 -6.56 23.24 8.89
CA SER A 614 -6.56 22.98 10.34
C SER A 614 -7.94 22.59 10.86
N GLN A 615 -9.00 23.20 10.36
CA GLN A 615 -10.37 22.80 10.70
C GLN A 615 -10.65 21.35 10.22
N SER A 616 -10.22 20.98 9.03
CA SER A 616 -10.32 19.60 8.50
C SER A 616 -9.54 18.60 9.38
N VAL A 617 -8.37 18.99 9.88
CA VAL A 617 -7.61 18.18 10.84
C VAL A 617 -8.41 17.98 12.14
N ILE A 618 -8.98 19.04 12.71
CA ILE A 618 -9.81 18.97 13.92
C ILE A 618 -11.02 18.07 13.70
N ASP A 619 -11.74 18.24 12.60
CA ASP A 619 -12.94 17.45 12.28
C ASP A 619 -12.60 15.96 12.18
N ARG A 620 -11.49 15.62 11.52
CA ARG A 620 -11.00 14.24 11.37
C ARG A 620 -10.59 13.63 12.71
N LEU A 621 -9.87 14.39 13.52
CA LEU A 621 -9.36 13.95 14.81
C LEU A 621 -10.39 14.01 15.95
N SER A 622 -11.54 14.65 15.76
CA SER A 622 -12.58 14.85 16.76
C SER A 622 -13.10 13.56 17.41
N ARG A 623 -12.91 12.42 16.72
CA ARG A 623 -13.29 11.10 17.24
C ARG A 623 -12.28 10.53 18.24
N LEU A 624 -11.02 10.93 18.15
CA LEU A 624 -9.91 10.47 19.00
C LEU A 624 -9.58 11.49 20.10
N TYR A 625 -9.54 12.77 19.74
CA TYR A 625 -9.20 13.87 20.62
C TYR A 625 -10.41 14.75 20.90
N ASP A 626 -10.36 15.49 21.99
CA ASP A 626 -11.38 16.51 22.29
C ASP A 626 -11.26 17.66 21.27
N PRO A 627 -12.29 17.92 20.44
CA PRO A 627 -12.20 18.93 19.39
C PRO A 627 -11.96 20.34 19.94
N ALA A 628 -12.52 20.69 21.12
CA ALA A 628 -12.29 21.99 21.73
C ALA A 628 -10.84 22.14 22.22
N ALA A 629 -10.18 21.04 22.64
CA ALA A 629 -8.77 21.07 22.98
C ALA A 629 -7.90 21.31 21.75
N LEU A 630 -8.23 20.69 20.60
CA LEU A 630 -7.54 20.95 19.34
C LEU A 630 -7.78 22.39 18.82
N GLU A 631 -9.02 22.90 18.96
CA GLU A 631 -9.34 24.31 18.66
C GLU A 631 -8.52 25.26 19.56
N ALA A 632 -8.40 24.97 20.85
CA ALA A 632 -7.59 25.78 21.78
C ALA A 632 -6.11 25.84 21.36
N VAL A 633 -5.54 24.73 20.87
CA VAL A 633 -4.19 24.72 20.31
C VAL A 633 -4.12 25.59 19.04
N MET A 634 -5.09 25.49 18.16
CA MET A 634 -5.20 26.32 16.96
C MET A 634 -5.39 27.82 17.29
N ASP A 635 -6.02 28.12 18.43
CA ASP A 635 -6.21 29.49 18.94
C ASP A 635 -5.00 30.01 19.74
N GLY A 636 -3.94 29.21 19.87
CA GLY A 636 -2.64 29.64 20.39
C GLY A 636 -2.29 29.16 21.80
N VAL A 637 -3.03 28.21 22.36
CA VAL A 637 -2.62 27.53 23.59
C VAL A 637 -1.38 26.68 23.31
N VAL A 638 -0.29 27.00 23.98
CA VAL A 638 0.97 26.28 23.85
C VAL A 638 0.99 25.11 24.85
N ILE A 639 1.22 23.91 24.35
CA ILE A 639 1.41 22.72 25.16
C ILE A 639 2.89 22.36 25.17
N ASP A 640 3.49 22.31 26.36
CA ASP A 640 4.88 21.91 26.59
C ASP A 640 4.91 20.74 27.58
N LEU A 641 5.33 19.58 27.11
CA LEU A 641 5.41 18.33 27.86
C LEU A 641 6.85 17.97 28.24
N SER A 642 7.80 18.91 28.14
CA SER A 642 9.24 18.63 28.33
C SER A 642 9.59 18.30 29.78
N ASN A 643 8.90 18.88 30.76
CA ASN A 643 9.12 18.65 32.17
C ASN A 643 7.82 18.76 32.98
N GLU A 644 7.86 18.43 34.28
CA GLU A 644 6.68 18.41 35.14
C GLU A 644 6.03 19.80 35.29
N ALA A 645 6.84 20.80 35.55
CA ALA A 645 6.35 22.16 35.72
C ALA A 645 5.71 22.74 34.45
N SER A 646 6.32 22.49 33.29
CA SER A 646 5.76 22.90 31.98
C SER A 646 4.48 22.13 31.62
N THR A 647 4.42 20.83 31.96
CA THR A 647 3.21 20.01 31.77
C THR A 647 2.05 20.51 32.64
N GLU A 648 2.30 20.84 33.91
CA GLU A 648 1.28 21.44 34.79
C GLU A 648 0.81 22.83 34.31
N ALA A 649 1.73 23.67 33.85
CA ALA A 649 1.41 24.96 33.27
C ALA A 649 0.54 24.82 32.01
N SER A 650 0.88 23.89 31.14
CA SER A 650 0.10 23.54 29.94
C SER A 650 -1.29 23.01 30.29
N ALA A 651 -1.39 22.14 31.30
CA ALA A 651 -2.69 21.65 31.79
C ALA A 651 -3.59 22.79 32.27
N LYS A 652 -3.04 23.74 33.03
CA LYS A 652 -3.78 24.92 33.52
C LYS A 652 -4.21 25.84 32.37
N ALA A 653 -3.33 26.11 31.41
CA ALA A 653 -3.62 26.93 30.24
C ALA A 653 -4.73 26.32 29.38
N LEU A 654 -4.62 25.03 29.10
CA LEU A 654 -5.63 24.31 28.32
C LEU A 654 -6.97 24.24 29.07
N HIS A 655 -6.95 23.96 30.37
CA HIS A 655 -8.16 23.95 31.19
C HIS A 655 -8.86 25.31 31.17
N ALA A 656 -8.12 26.40 31.30
CA ALA A 656 -8.67 27.77 31.26
C ALA A 656 -9.30 28.08 29.89
N ALA A 657 -8.72 27.61 28.79
CA ALA A 657 -9.26 27.78 27.42
C ALA A 657 -10.52 26.93 27.17
N LEU A 658 -10.66 25.82 27.88
CA LEU A 658 -11.80 24.88 27.71
C LEU A 658 -12.95 25.18 28.67
N HIS A 659 -12.73 26.01 29.71
CA HIS A 659 -13.73 26.30 30.72
C HIS A 659 -14.72 27.35 30.22
N ASP A 660 -15.96 26.91 29.98
CA ASP A 660 -17.09 27.80 29.67
C ASP A 660 -18.08 27.77 30.82
N GLU A 661 -18.16 28.89 31.57
CA GLU A 661 -19.08 29.05 32.69
C GLU A 661 -20.56 28.91 32.31
N ALA A 662 -20.90 29.17 31.03
CA ALA A 662 -22.30 29.15 30.58
C ALA A 662 -22.80 27.73 30.30
N LEU A 663 -21.91 26.78 29.95
CA LEU A 663 -22.29 25.45 29.47
C LEU A 663 -22.27 24.35 30.54
N LYS A 664 -21.84 24.67 31.80
CA LYS A 664 -21.69 23.66 32.88
C LYS A 664 -21.05 22.33 32.46
N ASN A 665 -20.23 22.34 31.42
CA ASN A 665 -19.54 21.17 30.97
C ASN A 665 -18.34 20.90 31.88
N GLU A 666 -18.42 19.82 32.65
CA GLU A 666 -17.29 19.38 33.47
C GLU A 666 -16.16 18.91 32.56
N VAL A 667 -15.21 19.79 32.32
CA VAL A 667 -13.95 19.46 31.61
C VAL A 667 -12.82 19.51 32.63
N ARG A 668 -12.01 18.47 32.68
CA ARG A 668 -10.79 18.42 33.49
C ARG A 668 -9.59 18.17 32.56
N VAL A 669 -8.49 18.83 32.83
CA VAL A 669 -7.22 18.56 32.18
C VAL A 669 -6.24 18.13 33.27
N VAL A 670 -5.84 16.86 33.19
CA VAL A 670 -5.01 16.21 34.20
C VAL A 670 -3.64 15.85 33.57
N PRO A 671 -2.52 16.38 34.12
CA PRO A 671 -1.20 15.98 33.72
C PRO A 671 -0.92 14.53 34.14
N SER A 672 -0.29 13.76 33.32
CA SER A 672 0.10 12.36 33.58
C SER A 672 1.53 12.08 33.15
N TYR A 673 2.11 11.02 33.75
CA TYR A 673 3.43 10.53 33.41
C TYR A 673 3.40 9.02 33.26
N ASP A 674 3.80 8.53 32.09
CA ASP A 674 3.99 7.11 31.84
C ASP A 674 5.45 6.74 32.17
N ALA A 675 5.64 6.02 33.28
CA ALA A 675 6.96 5.61 33.75
C ALA A 675 7.62 4.54 32.86
N VAL A 676 6.85 3.81 32.07
CA VAL A 676 7.36 2.76 31.16
C VAL A 676 7.93 3.37 29.89
N ARG A 677 7.23 4.38 29.34
CA ARG A 677 7.63 5.10 28.13
C ARG A 677 8.46 6.34 28.43
N GLU A 678 8.59 6.71 29.71
CA GLU A 678 9.24 7.95 30.17
C GLU A 678 8.67 9.21 29.49
N GLN A 679 7.37 9.21 29.24
CA GLN A 679 6.66 10.26 28.50
C GLN A 679 5.60 10.93 29.37
N ARG A 680 5.41 12.24 29.11
CA ARG A 680 4.36 13.04 29.76
C ARG A 680 3.20 13.26 28.80
N ALA A 681 2.00 13.37 29.36
CA ALA A 681 0.79 13.59 28.59
C ALA A 681 -0.22 14.46 29.36
N LEU A 682 -1.18 15.03 28.64
CA LEU A 682 -2.37 15.67 29.20
C LEU A 682 -3.60 14.80 28.91
N HIS A 683 -4.32 14.42 29.94
CA HIS A 683 -5.61 13.77 29.83
C HIS A 683 -6.71 14.83 29.88
N VAL A 684 -7.43 14.99 28.78
CA VAL A 684 -8.61 15.86 28.70
C VAL A 684 -9.84 15.00 28.94
N GLU A 685 -10.43 15.16 30.09
CA GLU A 685 -11.62 14.45 30.57
C GLU A 685 -12.84 15.32 30.37
N ARG A 686 -13.78 14.92 29.56
CA ARG A 686 -15.06 15.60 29.33
C ARG A 686 -16.22 14.74 29.79
N THR A 687 -17.00 15.23 30.71
CA THR A 687 -18.19 14.53 31.19
C THR A 687 -19.43 15.01 30.41
N HIS A 688 -20.16 14.07 29.84
CA HIS A 688 -21.40 14.34 29.13
C HIS A 688 -22.45 13.29 29.53
N HIS A 689 -23.57 13.75 30.12
CA HIS A 689 -24.65 12.88 30.64
C HIS A 689 -24.14 11.72 31.54
N GLY A 690 -23.15 11.98 32.38
CA GLY A 690 -22.57 10.99 33.29
C GLY A 690 -21.51 10.08 32.70
N ASN A 691 -21.29 10.12 31.37
CA ASN A 691 -20.20 9.42 30.71
C ASN A 691 -18.96 10.30 30.60
N VAL A 692 -17.82 9.78 31.02
CA VAL A 692 -16.53 10.49 30.92
C VAL A 692 -15.81 10.00 29.64
N ARG A 693 -15.55 10.93 28.75
CA ARG A 693 -14.68 10.71 27.60
C ARG A 693 -13.29 11.26 27.91
N VAL A 694 -12.28 10.44 27.73
CA VAL A 694 -10.88 10.83 27.93
C VAL A 694 -10.18 10.87 26.58
N SER A 695 -9.50 11.96 26.28
CA SER A 695 -8.57 12.08 25.17
C SER A 695 -7.18 12.44 25.68
N VAL A 696 -6.14 11.89 25.06
CA VAL A 696 -4.76 11.99 25.55
C VAL A 696 -3.94 12.78 24.54
N ILE A 697 -3.32 13.86 24.97
CA ILE A 697 -2.36 14.64 24.21
C ILE A 697 -0.98 14.32 24.78
N ASP A 698 -0.21 13.54 24.06
CA ASP A 698 1.13 13.10 24.44
C ASP A 698 2.22 13.68 23.52
N GLN A 699 3.47 13.34 23.79
CA GLN A 699 4.61 13.79 22.98
C GLN A 699 4.57 13.21 21.57
N GLU A 700 4.05 11.99 21.39
CA GLU A 700 3.94 11.36 20.07
C GLU A 700 2.96 12.14 19.20
N PHE A 701 1.81 12.50 19.73
CA PHE A 701 0.84 13.36 19.03
C PHE A 701 1.42 14.72 18.66
N GLN A 702 2.22 15.33 19.54
CA GLN A 702 2.86 16.64 19.26
C GLN A 702 3.83 16.60 18.08
N HIS A 703 4.41 15.44 17.78
CA HIS A 703 5.31 15.24 16.63
C HIS A 703 4.58 14.94 15.33
N THR A 704 3.27 14.73 15.36
CA THR A 704 2.48 14.50 14.15
C THR A 704 2.37 15.76 13.30
N ALA A 705 2.29 15.57 11.97
CA ALA A 705 2.04 16.66 11.03
C ALA A 705 0.74 17.41 11.33
N ASP A 706 -0.26 16.71 11.87
CA ASP A 706 -1.55 17.25 12.25
C ASP A 706 -1.44 18.28 13.37
N TYR A 707 -0.75 17.93 14.46
CA TYR A 707 -0.51 18.86 15.58
C TYR A 707 0.34 20.06 15.11
N GLN A 708 1.38 19.83 14.35
CA GLN A 708 2.25 20.89 13.81
C GLN A 708 1.47 21.84 12.89
N GLN A 709 0.50 21.33 12.14
CA GLN A 709 -0.38 22.17 11.33
C GLN A 709 -1.22 23.12 12.20
N LEU A 710 -1.79 22.63 13.31
CA LEU A 710 -2.54 23.45 14.25
C LEU A 710 -1.66 24.56 14.86
N VAL A 711 -0.44 24.21 15.30
CA VAL A 711 0.52 25.18 15.87
C VAL A 711 0.96 26.21 14.83
N THR A 712 1.22 25.80 13.59
CA THR A 712 1.58 26.68 12.49
C THR A 712 0.46 27.69 12.22
N THR A 713 -0.77 27.20 12.20
CA THR A 713 -1.96 28.06 12.02
C THR A 713 -2.11 29.04 13.19
N ALA A 714 -1.97 28.57 14.43
CA ALA A 714 -1.98 29.44 15.60
C ALA A 714 -0.97 30.58 15.49
N ASN A 715 0.26 30.30 15.12
CA ASN A 715 1.31 31.30 14.93
C ASN A 715 0.99 32.28 13.78
N THR A 716 0.37 31.81 12.71
CA THR A 716 -0.04 32.64 11.57
C THR A 716 -1.16 33.62 11.93
N PHE A 717 -2.13 33.17 12.76
CA PHE A 717 -3.29 33.99 13.12
C PHE A 717 -3.08 34.82 14.40
N LYS A 718 -1.99 34.65 15.11
CA LYS A 718 -1.69 35.37 16.34
C LYS A 718 -1.62 36.88 16.08
N GLY A 719 -2.56 37.63 16.66
CA GLY A 719 -2.63 39.07 16.51
C GLY A 719 -3.05 39.59 15.12
N LEU A 720 -3.52 38.69 14.24
CA LEU A 720 -3.99 39.07 12.89
C LEU A 720 -5.27 39.91 12.95
N ILE A 721 -6.20 39.59 13.81
CA ILE A 721 -7.49 40.29 13.97
C ILE A 721 -7.47 41.10 15.25
N GLY A 722 -7.66 42.40 15.10
CA GLY A 722 -7.73 43.39 16.18
C GLY A 722 -9.12 44.01 16.32
N GLU A 723 -9.19 45.01 17.21
CA GLU A 723 -10.44 45.73 17.45
C GLU A 723 -10.87 46.51 16.19
N GLY A 724 -12.15 46.47 15.86
CA GLY A 724 -12.71 47.11 14.68
C GLY A 724 -12.47 46.37 13.35
N ALA A 725 -12.08 45.09 13.41
CA ALA A 725 -11.90 44.28 12.21
C ALA A 725 -13.21 44.05 11.46
N VAL A 726 -13.14 44.07 10.11
CA VAL A 726 -14.30 43.94 9.21
C VAL A 726 -13.95 43.04 8.04
N ILE A 727 -14.80 42.09 7.75
CA ILE A 727 -14.77 41.31 6.51
C ILE A 727 -15.76 41.90 5.51
N LYS A 728 -15.34 42.06 4.25
CA LYS A 728 -16.15 42.61 3.16
C LYS A 728 -16.19 41.66 1.99
N ARG A 729 -17.30 41.64 1.25
CA ARG A 729 -17.45 40.97 -0.05
C ARG A 729 -18.37 41.77 -0.94
N GLY A 730 -17.81 42.42 -1.94
CA GLY A 730 -18.54 43.41 -2.73
C GLY A 730 -19.05 44.54 -1.85
N GLU A 731 -20.36 44.81 -1.88
CA GLU A 731 -21.01 45.87 -1.09
C GLU A 731 -21.38 45.44 0.33
N ARG A 732 -21.21 44.16 0.67
CA ARG A 732 -21.60 43.63 1.99
C ARG A 732 -20.38 43.58 2.92
N SER A 733 -20.64 43.84 4.20
CA SER A 733 -19.61 43.77 5.22
C SER A 733 -20.16 43.27 6.56
N MET A 734 -19.30 42.70 7.38
CA MET A 734 -19.59 42.26 8.73
C MET A 734 -18.41 42.57 9.65
N ALA A 735 -18.67 43.11 10.85
CA ALA A 735 -17.68 43.19 11.92
C ALA A 735 -17.34 41.80 12.45
N VAL A 736 -16.08 41.49 12.65
CA VAL A 736 -15.59 40.16 13.03
C VAL A 736 -14.68 40.26 14.25
N ALA A 737 -14.83 39.32 15.16
CA ALA A 737 -14.00 39.23 16.36
C ALA A 737 -12.81 38.30 16.17
N ASP A 738 -12.94 37.34 15.26
CA ASP A 738 -11.91 36.32 14.95
C ASP A 738 -11.99 35.88 13.47
N PHE A 739 -11.00 35.15 13.03
CA PHE A 739 -10.93 34.65 11.65
C PHE A 739 -11.98 33.56 11.35
N LYS A 740 -12.39 32.81 12.38
CA LYS A 740 -13.46 31.80 12.32
C LYS A 740 -14.78 32.45 11.90
N SER A 741 -15.15 33.53 12.55
CA SER A 741 -16.36 34.32 12.23
C SER A 741 -16.31 34.91 10.81
N ALA A 742 -15.14 35.40 10.39
CA ALA A 742 -14.93 35.93 9.04
C ALA A 742 -15.15 34.84 7.98
N MET A 743 -14.54 33.67 8.16
CA MET A 743 -14.68 32.54 7.25
C MET A 743 -16.09 32.00 7.20
N LYS A 744 -16.76 31.86 8.35
CA LYS A 744 -18.16 31.41 8.42
C LYS A 744 -19.08 32.34 7.66
N TRP A 745 -18.89 33.66 7.79
CA TRP A 745 -19.67 34.65 7.04
C TRP A 745 -19.39 34.61 5.53
N LEU A 746 -18.12 34.53 5.13
CA LEU A 746 -17.75 34.46 3.72
C LEU A 746 -18.34 33.24 3.02
N LEU A 747 -18.25 32.08 3.62
CA LEU A 747 -18.80 30.84 3.07
C LEU A 747 -20.34 30.91 2.99
N ALA A 748 -21.00 31.36 4.05
CA ALA A 748 -22.45 31.53 4.06
C ALA A 748 -22.94 32.55 3.04
N ASP A 749 -22.20 33.65 2.83
CA ASP A 749 -22.53 34.66 1.81
C ASP A 749 -22.34 34.10 0.39
N ALA A 750 -21.31 33.29 0.15
CA ALA A 750 -21.08 32.62 -1.13
C ALA A 750 -22.20 31.62 -1.48
N GLU A 751 -22.70 30.88 -0.49
CA GLU A 751 -23.73 29.85 -0.64
C GLU A 751 -25.10 30.41 -1.07
N ARG A 752 -25.41 31.66 -0.77
CA ARG A 752 -26.72 32.29 -1.08
C ARG A 752 -27.10 32.30 -2.55
N ASN A 753 -26.12 32.31 -3.44
CA ASN A 753 -26.32 32.43 -4.89
C ASN A 753 -25.91 31.17 -5.64
N VAL A 754 -25.74 30.04 -4.92
CA VAL A 754 -25.28 28.77 -5.47
C VAL A 754 -26.38 27.73 -5.35
N SER A 755 -26.76 27.12 -6.47
CA SER A 755 -27.60 25.92 -6.48
C SER A 755 -26.72 24.69 -6.45
N LYS A 756 -26.95 23.78 -5.48
CA LYS A 756 -26.20 22.55 -5.28
C LYS A 756 -27.12 21.35 -5.43
N GLN A 757 -26.79 20.45 -6.36
CA GLN A 757 -27.46 19.16 -6.53
C GLN A 757 -26.46 18.07 -6.16
N ARG A 758 -26.86 17.14 -5.28
CA ARG A 758 -26.09 15.93 -4.96
C ARG A 758 -26.69 14.75 -5.71
N TYR A 759 -25.86 14.00 -6.41
CA TYR A 759 -26.23 12.75 -7.07
C TYR A 759 -26.03 11.57 -6.11
N LYS A 760 -27.06 10.75 -5.94
CA LYS A 760 -27.00 9.51 -5.14
C LYS A 760 -26.80 8.29 -6.04
N GLY A 761 -27.32 8.32 -7.25
CA GLY A 761 -27.23 7.21 -8.20
C GLY A 761 -26.97 7.67 -9.62
N LEU A 762 -26.37 6.79 -10.41
CA LEU A 762 -26.09 6.99 -11.84
C LEU A 762 -27.38 7.12 -12.69
N GLY A 763 -28.47 6.54 -12.20
CA GLY A 763 -29.78 6.66 -12.82
C GLY A 763 -30.38 8.06 -12.79
N GLU A 764 -29.86 8.96 -11.94
CA GLU A 764 -30.24 10.37 -11.88
C GLU A 764 -29.56 11.21 -12.97
N MET A 765 -28.54 10.66 -13.64
CA MET A 765 -27.84 11.32 -14.74
C MET A 765 -28.42 10.92 -16.07
N ASN A 766 -28.69 11.93 -16.92
CA ASN A 766 -29.02 11.67 -18.31
C ASN A 766 -27.77 11.19 -19.10
N PRO A 767 -27.92 10.63 -20.31
CA PRO A 767 -26.82 10.09 -21.09
C PRO A 767 -25.70 11.08 -21.37
N GLU A 768 -26.01 12.35 -21.63
CA GLU A 768 -25.02 13.40 -21.90
C GLU A 768 -24.22 13.74 -20.66
N GLN A 769 -24.89 13.90 -19.51
CA GLN A 769 -24.20 14.12 -18.22
C GLN A 769 -23.29 12.96 -17.83
N LEU A 770 -23.74 11.73 -18.05
CA LEU A 770 -22.93 10.54 -17.75
C LEU A 770 -21.69 10.45 -18.67
N TRP A 771 -21.84 10.82 -19.94
CA TRP A 771 -20.74 10.94 -20.88
C TRP A 771 -19.72 11.99 -20.40
N GLU A 772 -20.15 13.23 -20.27
CA GLU A 772 -19.30 14.39 -19.95
C GLU A 772 -18.55 14.25 -18.62
N THR A 773 -19.05 13.46 -17.68
CA THR A 773 -18.48 13.38 -16.33
C THR A 773 -17.73 12.09 -16.04
N THR A 774 -18.19 10.95 -16.63
CA THR A 774 -17.78 9.62 -16.17
C THR A 774 -17.28 8.72 -17.29
N MET A 775 -17.70 8.92 -18.53
CA MET A 775 -17.38 7.99 -19.63
C MET A 775 -16.42 8.57 -20.66
N ASP A 776 -16.35 9.88 -20.86
CA ASP A 776 -15.43 10.50 -21.80
C ASP A 776 -13.98 10.32 -21.31
N PRO A 777 -13.11 9.64 -22.09
CA PRO A 777 -11.70 9.44 -21.73
C PRO A 777 -10.92 10.73 -21.46
N ALA A 778 -11.33 11.87 -22.02
CA ALA A 778 -10.65 13.15 -21.86
C ALA A 778 -10.85 13.77 -20.47
N VAL A 779 -11.97 13.48 -19.80
CA VAL A 779 -12.36 14.16 -18.56
C VAL A 779 -12.64 13.21 -17.39
N ARG A 780 -12.95 11.95 -17.66
CA ARG A 780 -13.31 10.96 -16.63
C ARG A 780 -12.15 10.68 -15.68
N ARG A 781 -12.50 10.30 -14.47
CA ARG A 781 -11.56 9.78 -13.48
C ARG A 781 -11.84 8.32 -13.20
N LEU A 782 -10.79 7.50 -13.22
CA LEU A 782 -10.83 6.09 -12.92
C LEU A 782 -9.84 5.77 -11.81
N LEU A 783 -10.28 5.03 -10.80
CA LEU A 783 -9.42 4.46 -9.79
C LEU A 783 -8.95 3.09 -10.26
N ARG A 784 -7.65 2.90 -10.48
CA ARG A 784 -7.07 1.61 -10.82
C ARG A 784 -7.02 0.73 -9.57
N VAL A 785 -7.53 -0.49 -9.68
CA VAL A 785 -7.47 -1.47 -8.59
C VAL A 785 -6.12 -2.15 -8.59
N GLN A 786 -5.48 -2.21 -7.43
CA GLN A 786 -4.16 -2.84 -7.24
C GLN A 786 -4.19 -3.71 -5.99
N ILE A 787 -3.37 -4.77 -5.97
CA ILE A 787 -3.15 -5.63 -4.82
C ILE A 787 -1.76 -5.30 -4.27
N GLU A 788 -1.71 -4.51 -3.22
CA GLU A 788 -0.45 -4.10 -2.58
C GLU A 788 0.06 -5.19 -1.64
N ASP A 789 -0.84 -5.78 -0.87
CA ASP A 789 -0.58 -6.91 0.04
C ASP A 789 -1.60 -8.02 -0.19
N ALA A 790 -1.18 -9.12 -0.82
CA ALA A 790 -2.05 -10.26 -1.10
C ALA A 790 -2.57 -10.94 0.17
N ILE A 791 -1.79 -10.96 1.27
CA ILE A 791 -2.19 -11.57 2.55
C ILE A 791 -3.25 -10.69 3.22
N ALA A 792 -3.03 -9.38 3.26
CA ALA A 792 -3.99 -8.43 3.82
C ALA A 792 -5.29 -8.43 3.01
N ALA A 793 -5.20 -8.43 1.67
CA ALA A 793 -6.35 -8.51 0.78
C ALA A 793 -7.14 -9.81 0.99
N ASP A 794 -6.46 -10.96 1.06
CA ASP A 794 -7.07 -12.26 1.36
C ASP A 794 -7.80 -12.24 2.71
N GLY A 795 -7.15 -11.68 3.75
CA GLY A 795 -7.76 -11.52 5.08
C GLY A 795 -8.99 -10.62 5.06
N ILE A 796 -8.97 -9.51 4.34
CA ILE A 796 -10.11 -8.59 4.21
C ILE A 796 -11.27 -9.25 3.49
N PHE A 797 -11.04 -9.91 2.34
CA PHE A 797 -12.10 -10.61 1.62
C PHE A 797 -12.69 -11.76 2.46
N THR A 798 -11.86 -12.55 3.13
CA THR A 798 -12.33 -13.62 4.03
C THR A 798 -13.15 -13.06 5.18
N THR A 799 -12.74 -11.96 5.79
CA THR A 799 -13.46 -11.31 6.90
C THR A 799 -14.79 -10.72 6.44
N LEU A 800 -14.79 -9.96 5.34
CA LEU A 800 -15.99 -9.25 4.88
C LEU A 800 -16.99 -10.18 4.18
N MET A 801 -16.51 -11.14 3.41
CA MET A 801 -17.31 -11.95 2.50
C MET A 801 -17.42 -13.42 2.92
N GLY A 802 -16.67 -13.85 3.94
CA GLY A 802 -16.74 -15.20 4.52
C GLY A 802 -18.03 -15.45 5.31
N ASP A 803 -18.23 -16.69 5.75
CA ASP A 803 -19.44 -17.10 6.48
C ASP A 803 -19.40 -16.70 7.98
N ASP A 804 -18.20 -16.54 8.55
CA ASP A 804 -18.02 -16.19 9.95
C ASP A 804 -18.45 -14.75 10.24
N VAL A 805 -19.38 -14.61 11.18
CA VAL A 805 -19.95 -13.30 11.55
C VAL A 805 -19.05 -12.56 12.53
N GLU A 806 -18.45 -13.27 13.49
CA GLU A 806 -17.70 -12.67 14.58
C GLU A 806 -16.46 -11.85 14.12
N PRO A 807 -15.60 -12.35 13.20
CA PRO A 807 -14.51 -11.56 12.67
C PRO A 807 -14.97 -10.29 11.94
N ARG A 808 -16.11 -10.38 11.24
CA ARG A 808 -16.70 -9.23 10.54
C ARG A 808 -17.24 -8.20 11.51
N ARG A 809 -17.89 -8.65 12.57
CA ARG A 809 -18.38 -7.78 13.64
C ARG A 809 -17.23 -7.05 14.33
N ALA A 810 -16.18 -7.78 14.73
CA ALA A 810 -14.99 -7.19 15.33
C ALA A 810 -14.32 -6.18 14.40
N PHE A 811 -14.26 -6.47 13.10
CA PHE A 811 -13.75 -5.54 12.08
C PHE A 811 -14.58 -4.25 12.02
N ILE A 812 -15.91 -4.36 12.01
CA ILE A 812 -16.82 -3.20 12.00
C ILE A 812 -16.62 -2.36 13.26
N GLU A 813 -16.59 -3.00 14.43
CA GLU A 813 -16.41 -2.32 15.73
C GLU A 813 -15.06 -1.58 15.81
N SER A 814 -13.97 -2.23 15.39
CA SER A 814 -12.63 -1.63 15.41
C SER A 814 -12.45 -0.49 14.41
N ASN A 815 -13.21 -0.47 13.31
CA ASN A 815 -13.13 0.55 12.27
C ASN A 815 -14.28 1.57 12.32
N ALA A 816 -15.21 1.44 13.26
CA ALA A 816 -16.40 2.32 13.35
C ALA A 816 -16.04 3.80 13.46
N LEU A 817 -14.97 4.12 14.20
CA LEU A 817 -14.47 5.50 14.35
C LEU A 817 -13.82 6.05 13.07
N ARG A 818 -13.38 5.18 12.16
CA ARG A 818 -12.77 5.56 10.87
C ARG A 818 -13.79 5.64 9.74
N ALA A 819 -14.99 5.08 9.94
CA ALA A 819 -16.03 5.12 8.93
C ALA A 819 -16.46 6.58 8.69
N GLY A 820 -16.32 7.03 7.44
CA GLY A 820 -16.82 8.32 6.99
C GLY A 820 -18.36 8.35 6.90
N ASN A 821 -18.90 9.32 6.16
CA ASN A 821 -20.33 9.41 5.91
C ASN A 821 -20.85 8.10 5.30
N ILE A 822 -21.57 7.33 6.08
CA ILE A 822 -22.31 6.17 5.60
C ILE A 822 -23.68 6.72 5.17
N ASP A 823 -23.92 6.83 3.88
CA ASP A 823 -25.25 7.13 3.35
C ASP A 823 -26.13 5.90 3.59
N VAL A 824 -27.00 5.99 4.58
CA VAL A 824 -28.02 4.98 4.91
C VAL A 824 -29.33 5.35 4.26
#